data_c7c7b4e8d32ea8e37ec83877f555447c
#
_entry.id   c7c7b4e8d32ea8e37ec83877f555447c
#
_cell.length_a   1.000
_cell.length_b   1.000
_cell.length_c   1.000
_cell.angle_alpha   90.00
_cell.angle_beta   90.00
_cell.angle_gamma   90.00
#
_symmetry.space_group_name_H-M   'P 1'
#
loop_
_entity.id
_entity.type
_entity.pdbx_description
1 polymer ?
#
loop_
_entity_poly.entity_id
_entity_poly.type
_entity_poly.pdbx_seq_one_letter_code
_entity_poly.pdbx_strand_id
1 'polypeptide(L)'
;MPGGWRRRGPARRRPRRALLPGEARGSAPAPPAAAARPDWLRRRAEVTPLSGARAPGKPRVSAGRRRAAPNNWRSPGRDINVTGVWERNVTGRGVTVVVVDDGVEHTIQDIAPNYSPEGSYDLNSNDPDPMPHPDAENGNHHGTRCAGEIAAVPNNSFCAVGVAYGSRIAGIRLLDGPLTDSMEAVAFNKHYQINDIYSCSWGPDDDGKTVDGPHQLGKAALQHGVMAGRQGFGSIFVVASGNGGQHNDNCNYDGYANSIYTVTIGAVDEDGRMPFYAEECASMLAVTFSGGDKMLRSIVTTDWDLQKGTGCTEGHTGTSAAAPLAAGMIALMLQVRPCLTWRDVQHIIVFTATQYEDRHADWITNEAGFSHSHQHGFGLLKAWRLVNAAKIWTSVPYLASYVSPVLKENKAIPLSPHSLEVLWNVSRTDLAMSGLQTLEHVAVTVSITHPRRGSLELRLFCPSGMMSLIGAPRSMDSDPSGFEDWTFSTVRCWGERARGSYRLVVRDVGDETLPAGTLHQWRLTLYGSAWSPGDIRDRQRLLEDAMSGKYLHDGFSLPCPPGLRIPEEVAYPITPNTLKTLVLVGCFAAFWTVYYVLEVYLSQRDVASPPVCQRPCRWLPRSRKAREEGAELESVPLCSSKDPVEAEAEAAGPVIAAAAPGPGLRGREEQVC
;
A
#
# COMPACT_ATOMS: atom_id res chain seq x y z
N MET A 1 -28.19 3.04 -58.16
CA MET A 1 -28.81 2.18 -59.17
C MET A 1 -27.71 1.49 -59.99
N PRO A 2 -27.89 0.21 -60.38
CA PRO A 2 -28.30 -0.95 -59.59
C PRO A 2 -27.39 -2.20 -59.85
N GLY A 3 -27.69 -3.28 -59.13
CA GLY A 3 -27.40 -4.65 -59.46
C GLY A 3 -26.46 -5.35 -58.49
N GLY A 4 -26.76 -6.18 -57.67
CA GLY A 4 -27.74 -7.28 -57.57
C GLY A 4 -27.19 -8.57 -58.14
N TRP A 5 -26.73 -9.53 -57.28
CA TRP A 5 -26.86 -10.97 -57.54
C TRP A 5 -26.64 -11.79 -56.26
N ARG A 6 -27.73 -12.44 -55.84
CA ARG A 6 -27.75 -13.57 -54.89
C ARG A 6 -27.34 -14.86 -55.62
N ARG A 7 -26.63 -15.78 -54.98
CA ARG A 7 -26.78 -17.22 -55.23
C ARG A 7 -26.75 -18.03 -53.93
N ARG A 8 -27.74 -18.90 -53.81
CA ARG A 8 -28.00 -19.90 -52.78
C ARG A 8 -27.30 -21.24 -53.09
N GLY A 9 -26.89 -21.94 -52.01
CA GLY A 9 -27.01 -23.34 -51.68
C GLY A 9 -25.92 -24.30 -52.20
N PRO A 10 -25.82 -25.56 -51.70
CA PRO A 10 -26.81 -26.30 -50.92
C PRO A 10 -26.27 -27.04 -49.68
N ALA A 11 -27.20 -27.51 -48.89
CA ALA A 11 -27.07 -28.39 -47.73
C ALA A 11 -26.42 -29.75 -48.02
N ARG A 12 -25.62 -30.30 -47.11
CA ARG A 12 -25.33 -31.74 -47.06
C ARG A 12 -25.44 -32.30 -45.63
N ARG A 13 -26.14 -33.39 -45.59
CA ARG A 13 -26.68 -34.29 -44.58
C ARG A 13 -25.62 -34.89 -43.62
N ARG A 14 -26.10 -35.16 -42.41
CA ARG A 14 -25.50 -36.11 -41.42
C ARG A 14 -25.57 -37.55 -41.96
N PRO A 15 -24.64 -38.45 -41.58
CA PRO A 15 -24.95 -39.87 -41.47
C PRO A 15 -25.06 -40.36 -40.03
N ARG A 16 -25.86 -41.41 -39.94
CA ARG A 16 -26.37 -42.12 -38.77
C ARG A 16 -25.34 -43.07 -38.15
N ARG A 17 -25.61 -43.37 -36.85
CA ARG A 17 -25.09 -44.47 -36.06
C ARG A 17 -25.01 -45.82 -36.80
N ALA A 18 -23.96 -46.57 -36.46
CA ALA A 18 -23.97 -48.04 -36.51
C ALA A 18 -23.48 -48.58 -35.15
N LEU A 19 -24.17 -49.59 -34.69
CA LEU A 19 -24.00 -50.33 -33.43
C LEU A 19 -23.25 -51.67 -33.70
N LEU A 20 -22.53 -52.10 -32.62
CA LEU A 20 -22.21 -53.49 -32.18
C LEU A 20 -20.87 -54.12 -32.63
N PRO A 21 -20.36 -55.17 -31.90
CA PRO A 21 -20.54 -55.59 -30.50
C PRO A 21 -19.22 -56.03 -29.78
N GLY A 22 -19.28 -56.07 -28.42
CA GLY A 22 -18.79 -57.16 -27.52
C GLY A 22 -17.29 -57.44 -27.40
N GLU A 23 -16.77 -57.27 -26.23
CA GLU A 23 -16.24 -58.34 -25.38
C GLU A 23 -15.24 -57.85 -24.30
N ALA A 24 -15.29 -58.56 -23.19
CA ALA A 24 -14.28 -58.78 -22.17
C ALA A 24 -14.14 -57.79 -21.00
N ARG A 25 -14.64 -58.25 -19.86
CA ARG A 25 -14.41 -57.79 -18.51
C ARG A 25 -12.92 -57.93 -18.15
N GLY A 26 -12.29 -56.80 -17.82
CA GLY A 26 -11.03 -56.74 -17.09
C GLY A 26 -11.23 -55.81 -15.87
N SER A 27 -11.09 -56.34 -14.69
CA SER A 27 -11.19 -55.63 -13.43
C SER A 27 -10.07 -54.59 -13.27
N ALA A 28 -10.46 -53.31 -13.17
CA ALA A 28 -9.56 -52.23 -12.82
C ALA A 28 -9.39 -52.18 -11.30
N PRO A 29 -8.19 -51.83 -10.76
CA PRO A 29 -7.97 -51.67 -9.33
C PRO A 29 -8.67 -50.42 -8.79
N ALA A 30 -9.19 -50.51 -7.57
CA ALA A 30 -9.87 -49.44 -6.86
C ALA A 30 -8.96 -48.22 -6.66
N PRO A 31 -9.51 -47.00 -6.77
CA PRO A 31 -8.75 -45.77 -6.48
C PRO A 31 -8.45 -45.67 -4.98
N PRO A 32 -7.31 -45.02 -4.59
CA PRO A 32 -6.97 -44.83 -3.18
C PRO A 32 -8.02 -43.95 -2.48
N ALA A 33 -8.31 -44.29 -1.23
CA ALA A 33 -9.30 -43.67 -0.37
C ALA A 33 -9.18 -42.15 -0.37
N ALA A 34 -10.31 -41.50 -0.66
CA ALA A 34 -10.49 -40.06 -0.49
C ALA A 34 -10.18 -39.68 0.96
N ALA A 35 -9.36 -38.66 1.12
CA ALA A 35 -9.05 -38.06 2.41
C ALA A 35 -10.37 -37.73 3.15
N ALA A 36 -10.48 -38.14 4.39
CA ALA A 36 -11.66 -37.99 5.24
C ALA A 36 -12.04 -36.49 5.31
N ARG A 37 -13.27 -36.19 4.95
CA ARG A 37 -13.89 -34.88 5.21
C ARG A 37 -13.89 -34.61 6.71
N PRO A 38 -13.57 -33.40 7.17
CA PRO A 38 -13.59 -33.08 8.59
C PRO A 38 -14.94 -33.38 9.21
N ASP A 39 -14.93 -34.01 10.37
CA ASP A 39 -16.06 -34.62 11.09
C ASP A 39 -17.13 -33.62 11.59
N TRP A 40 -16.88 -32.30 11.47
CA TRP A 40 -17.80 -31.25 11.90
C TRP A 40 -19.04 -31.09 10.99
N LEU A 41 -19.04 -31.66 9.78
CA LEU A 41 -20.19 -31.66 8.86
C LEU A 41 -21.26 -32.70 9.21
N ARG A 42 -21.02 -33.57 10.18
CA ARG A 42 -21.93 -34.71 10.53
C ARG A 42 -22.72 -34.57 11.82
N ARG A 43 -22.55 -33.54 12.63
CA ARG A 43 -23.32 -33.37 13.85
C ARG A 43 -24.51 -32.42 13.65
N ARG A 44 -25.61 -32.90 13.11
CA ARG A 44 -26.95 -32.39 13.43
C ARG A 44 -27.39 -33.05 14.71
N ALA A 45 -27.34 -32.34 15.83
CA ALA A 45 -28.06 -32.71 17.04
C ALA A 45 -29.49 -32.20 16.93
N GLU A 46 -30.44 -33.11 17.09
CA GLU A 46 -31.85 -32.83 17.32
C GLU A 46 -31.99 -32.01 18.61
N VAL A 47 -32.55 -30.82 18.52
CA VAL A 47 -32.99 -30.05 19.68
C VAL A 47 -34.50 -29.88 19.57
N THR A 48 -35.21 -30.55 20.47
CA THR A 48 -36.64 -30.42 20.73
C THR A 48 -36.98 -28.99 21.21
N PRO A 49 -38.10 -28.40 20.79
CA PRO A 49 -38.47 -27.05 21.20
C PRO A 49 -39.10 -27.04 22.58
N LEU A 50 -38.52 -26.24 23.49
CA LEU A 50 -39.18 -25.83 24.72
C LEU A 50 -40.03 -24.59 24.47
N SER A 51 -41.30 -24.70 24.73
CA SER A 51 -42.35 -23.70 24.63
C SER A 51 -42.24 -22.62 25.71
N GLY A 52 -42.41 -21.38 25.30
CA GLY A 52 -43.03 -20.35 26.12
C GLY A 52 -42.13 -19.31 26.79
N ALA A 53 -41.80 -18.21 26.09
CA ALA A 53 -41.64 -16.92 26.72
C ALA A 53 -42.07 -15.80 25.72
N ARG A 54 -43.00 -14.95 26.20
CA ARG A 54 -43.53 -13.79 25.46
C ARG A 54 -42.40 -12.82 25.14
N ALA A 55 -42.32 -12.41 23.88
CA ALA A 55 -41.43 -11.35 23.40
C ALA A 55 -41.83 -9.98 23.99
N PRO A 56 -40.88 -9.15 24.43
CA PRO A 56 -41.13 -7.74 24.73
C PRO A 56 -41.37 -6.95 23.45
N GLY A 57 -42.34 -6.02 23.54
CA GLY A 57 -42.84 -5.23 22.41
C GLY A 57 -41.72 -4.46 21.69
N LYS A 58 -41.83 -4.44 20.38
CA LYS A 58 -41.01 -3.59 19.49
C LYS A 58 -41.17 -2.13 19.89
N PRO A 59 -40.10 -1.35 20.09
CA PRO A 59 -40.21 0.09 20.22
C PRO A 59 -40.73 0.66 18.90
N ARG A 60 -41.79 1.46 18.96
CA ARG A 60 -42.26 2.28 17.83
C ARG A 60 -41.19 3.31 17.55
N VAL A 61 -40.51 3.14 16.43
CA VAL A 61 -39.58 4.14 15.88
C VAL A 61 -40.44 5.26 15.31
N SER A 62 -40.43 6.42 15.97
CA SER A 62 -40.99 7.66 15.43
C SER A 62 -40.26 8.00 14.13
N ALA A 63 -41.05 8.40 13.11
CA ALA A 63 -40.55 8.86 11.82
C ALA A 63 -39.88 10.25 11.96
N GLY A 64 -38.72 10.30 12.60
CA GLY A 64 -37.76 11.38 12.45
C GLY A 64 -37.02 11.17 11.13
N ARG A 65 -36.88 12.22 10.35
CA ARG A 65 -36.13 12.19 9.09
C ARG A 65 -34.79 11.50 9.31
N ARG A 66 -34.66 10.29 8.83
CA ARG A 66 -33.39 9.56 8.79
C ARG A 66 -32.50 10.29 7.79
N ARG A 67 -31.54 11.07 8.28
CA ARG A 67 -30.45 11.57 7.43
C ARG A 67 -29.58 10.37 7.05
N ALA A 68 -29.14 10.37 5.81
CA ALA A 68 -28.63 9.19 5.15
C ALA A 68 -27.31 8.72 5.78
N ALA A 69 -27.28 7.44 6.13
CA ALA A 69 -26.02 6.69 6.13
C ALA A 69 -25.36 6.77 4.74
N PRO A 70 -24.06 6.50 4.58
CA PRO A 70 -23.39 6.44 3.27
C PRO A 70 -23.99 5.39 2.31
N ASN A 71 -25.17 4.89 2.62
CA ASN A 71 -25.92 3.90 1.88
C ASN A 71 -26.98 4.57 1.01
N ASN A 72 -26.99 4.22 -0.26
CA ASN A 72 -27.95 4.72 -1.22
C ASN A 72 -29.33 4.04 -1.09
N TRP A 73 -30.22 4.56 -0.22
CA TRP A 73 -31.55 4.01 0.04
C TRP A 73 -32.52 4.05 -1.14
N ARG A 74 -32.23 4.79 -2.21
CA ARG A 74 -33.17 5.02 -3.31
C ARG A 74 -33.06 4.01 -4.45
N SER A 75 -31.98 3.22 -4.47
CA SER A 75 -31.74 2.21 -5.52
C SER A 75 -31.28 0.92 -4.88
N PRO A 76 -32.15 -0.07 -4.65
CA PRO A 76 -31.77 -1.38 -4.10
C PRO A 76 -30.61 -2.00 -4.90
N GLY A 77 -29.57 -2.46 -4.21
CA GLY A 77 -28.37 -3.05 -4.83
C GLY A 77 -27.27 -2.06 -5.22
N ARG A 78 -27.54 -0.75 -5.12
CA ARG A 78 -26.54 0.31 -5.37
C ARG A 78 -26.05 0.92 -4.05
N ASP A 79 -25.59 0.09 -3.15
CA ASP A 79 -25.03 0.46 -1.85
C ASP A 79 -23.91 -0.50 -1.45
N ILE A 80 -23.20 -0.21 -0.37
CA ILE A 80 -22.15 -1.08 0.17
C ILE A 80 -22.70 -2.31 0.92
N ASN A 81 -24.00 -2.50 0.97
CA ASN A 81 -24.71 -3.63 1.57
C ASN A 81 -24.30 -3.93 3.02
N VAL A 82 -24.31 -2.91 3.89
CA VAL A 82 -23.83 -3.00 5.27
C VAL A 82 -24.95 -3.20 6.29
N THR A 83 -26.20 -2.79 6.01
CA THR A 83 -27.30 -2.80 6.98
C THR A 83 -27.58 -4.18 7.55
N GLY A 84 -27.59 -5.22 6.70
CA GLY A 84 -27.78 -6.60 7.14
C GLY A 84 -26.65 -7.11 8.04
N VAL A 85 -25.45 -6.55 7.93
CA VAL A 85 -24.30 -6.84 8.79
C VAL A 85 -24.52 -6.19 10.17
N TRP A 86 -24.93 -4.92 10.21
CA TRP A 86 -25.24 -4.20 11.44
C TRP A 86 -26.39 -4.84 12.25
N GLU A 87 -27.45 -5.31 11.57
CA GLU A 87 -28.56 -6.03 12.19
C GLU A 87 -28.10 -7.29 12.94
N ARG A 88 -26.95 -7.83 12.61
CA ARG A 88 -26.31 -8.98 13.26
C ARG A 88 -25.23 -8.59 14.26
N ASN A 89 -25.26 -7.33 14.70
CA ASN A 89 -24.33 -6.77 15.69
C ASN A 89 -22.85 -6.84 15.26
N VAL A 90 -22.58 -6.83 13.96
CA VAL A 90 -21.24 -6.68 13.41
C VAL A 90 -21.06 -5.21 13.02
N THR A 91 -20.29 -4.47 13.83
CA THR A 91 -20.18 -3.00 13.79
C THR A 91 -18.75 -2.50 13.82
N GLY A 92 -17.75 -3.40 13.78
CA GLY A 92 -16.34 -3.07 13.91
C GLY A 92 -15.79 -3.13 15.34
N ARG A 93 -16.59 -3.62 16.30
CA ARG A 93 -16.20 -3.65 17.72
C ARG A 93 -14.91 -4.45 17.95
N GLY A 94 -13.98 -3.86 18.71
CA GLY A 94 -12.69 -4.49 19.06
C GLY A 94 -11.62 -4.27 18.00
N VAL A 95 -11.88 -3.45 16.99
CA VAL A 95 -10.93 -3.07 15.93
C VAL A 95 -10.62 -1.58 16.05
N THR A 96 -9.36 -1.22 15.91
CA THR A 96 -8.90 0.17 15.86
C THR A 96 -8.48 0.51 14.44
N VAL A 97 -9.11 1.54 13.87
CA VAL A 97 -8.71 2.11 12.58
C VAL A 97 -8.04 3.45 12.83
N VAL A 98 -6.89 3.66 12.25
CA VAL A 98 -6.19 4.95 12.31
C VAL A 98 -6.24 5.65 10.96
N VAL A 99 -6.64 6.91 10.97
CA VAL A 99 -6.57 7.81 9.82
C VAL A 99 -5.23 8.54 9.86
N VAL A 100 -4.40 8.30 8.86
CA VAL A 100 -3.11 8.98 8.69
C VAL A 100 -3.34 10.09 7.68
N ASP A 101 -3.44 11.36 8.15
CA ASP A 101 -3.93 12.47 7.32
C ASP A 101 -3.53 13.84 7.93
N ASP A 102 -4.31 14.89 7.64
CA ASP A 102 -4.15 16.25 8.18
C ASP A 102 -4.60 16.42 9.64
N GLY A 103 -5.08 15.35 10.27
CA GLY A 103 -5.57 15.30 11.65
C GLY A 103 -6.99 14.77 11.76
N VAL A 104 -7.44 14.56 13.00
CA VAL A 104 -8.82 14.12 13.31
C VAL A 104 -9.37 14.98 14.45
N GLU A 105 -10.45 15.71 14.20
CA GLU A 105 -11.19 16.47 15.22
C GLU A 105 -11.96 15.50 16.13
N HIS A 106 -11.24 14.94 17.10
CA HIS A 106 -11.76 13.89 17.97
C HIS A 106 -12.78 14.36 19.01
N THR A 107 -12.98 15.68 19.16
CA THR A 107 -13.94 16.27 20.11
C THR A 107 -15.36 16.34 19.55
N ILE A 108 -15.53 16.18 18.25
CA ILE A 108 -16.83 16.28 17.59
C ILE A 108 -17.77 15.13 18.00
N GLN A 109 -19.06 15.40 18.09
CA GLN A 109 -20.07 14.50 18.63
C GLN A 109 -20.14 13.13 17.94
N ASP A 110 -19.83 13.06 16.64
CA ASP A 110 -19.81 11.82 15.87
C ASP A 110 -18.59 10.95 16.15
N ILE A 111 -17.47 11.57 16.54
CA ILE A 111 -16.16 10.91 16.65
C ILE A 111 -15.78 10.61 18.11
N ALA A 112 -16.05 11.55 19.03
CA ALA A 112 -15.60 11.50 20.41
C ALA A 112 -15.89 10.16 21.15
N PRO A 113 -17.07 9.53 21.01
CA PRO A 113 -17.34 8.28 21.72
C PRO A 113 -16.47 7.08 21.28
N ASN A 114 -15.94 7.12 20.05
CA ASN A 114 -15.12 6.06 19.47
C ASN A 114 -13.63 6.38 19.45
N TYR A 115 -13.24 7.59 19.86
CA TYR A 115 -11.86 8.04 19.81
C TYR A 115 -10.91 7.15 20.63
N SER A 116 -9.73 6.88 20.07
CA SER A 116 -8.63 6.11 20.68
C SER A 116 -7.40 7.00 20.82
N PRO A 117 -7.19 7.63 21.98
CA PRO A 117 -5.98 8.41 22.23
C PRO A 117 -4.72 7.54 22.21
N GLU A 118 -4.82 6.27 22.60
CA GLU A 118 -3.68 5.34 22.60
C GLU A 118 -3.15 4.99 21.19
N GLY A 119 -4.02 5.08 20.18
CA GLY A 119 -3.66 4.86 18.78
C GLY A 119 -3.23 6.11 18.03
N SER A 120 -3.39 7.29 18.68
CA SER A 120 -3.25 8.60 18.05
C SER A 120 -1.90 9.26 18.28
N TYR A 121 -1.52 10.14 17.39
CA TYR A 121 -0.32 10.98 17.52
C TYR A 121 -0.30 12.13 16.51
N ASP A 122 0.35 13.22 16.85
CA ASP A 122 0.70 14.33 15.96
C ASP A 122 2.20 14.29 15.63
N LEU A 123 2.53 14.03 14.36
CA LEU A 123 3.91 14.03 13.86
C LEU A 123 4.38 15.42 13.41
N ASN A 124 3.47 16.35 13.14
CA ASN A 124 3.81 17.72 12.78
C ASN A 124 4.24 18.54 14.00
N SER A 125 3.49 18.45 15.12
CA SER A 125 3.81 19.11 16.39
C SER A 125 4.59 18.22 17.37
N ASN A 126 4.69 16.90 17.09
CA ASN A 126 5.36 15.89 17.92
C ASN A 126 4.74 15.76 19.32
N ASP A 127 3.42 15.63 19.39
CA ASP A 127 2.66 15.42 20.61
C ASP A 127 1.56 14.35 20.43
N PRO A 128 0.84 13.95 21.49
CA PRO A 128 -0.14 12.87 21.39
C PRO A 128 -1.52 13.31 20.86
N ASP A 129 -1.76 14.59 20.60
CA ASP A 129 -3.06 15.11 20.21
C ASP A 129 -3.16 15.32 18.69
N PRO A 130 -3.91 14.47 17.94
CA PRO A 130 -4.00 14.55 16.49
C PRO A 130 -5.00 15.59 16.00
N MET A 131 -5.36 16.59 16.83
CA MET A 131 -6.30 17.64 16.43
C MET A 131 -5.80 18.35 15.17
N PRO A 132 -6.65 18.51 14.13
CA PRO A 132 -6.28 19.28 12.97
C PRO A 132 -6.17 20.78 13.31
N HIS A 133 -5.37 21.51 12.53
CA HIS A 133 -5.31 22.97 12.61
C HIS A 133 -5.97 23.58 11.36
N PRO A 134 -7.30 23.58 11.27
CA PRO A 134 -7.97 24.10 10.10
C PRO A 134 -7.81 25.62 10.02
N ASP A 135 -7.41 26.10 8.88
CA ASP A 135 -7.41 27.53 8.55
C ASP A 135 -8.12 27.79 7.22
N ALA A 136 -8.24 29.07 6.86
CA ALA A 136 -8.94 29.48 5.64
C ALA A 136 -8.16 29.12 4.36
N GLU A 137 -6.86 28.87 4.45
CA GLU A 137 -5.98 28.59 3.32
C GLU A 137 -5.76 27.08 3.13
N ASN A 138 -5.53 26.33 4.21
CA ASN A 138 -5.17 24.91 4.16
C ASN A 138 -6.36 23.96 4.30
N GLY A 139 -7.47 24.43 4.86
CA GLY A 139 -8.69 23.64 4.98
C GLY A 139 -8.65 22.49 6.00
N ASN A 140 -7.53 21.87 6.27
CA ASN A 140 -7.20 20.79 7.24
C ASN A 140 -8.41 20.10 7.91
N HIS A 141 -9.32 19.56 7.11
CA HIS A 141 -10.54 18.88 7.55
C HIS A 141 -10.70 17.51 6.90
N HIS A 142 -9.77 17.14 6.06
CA HIS A 142 -9.85 15.94 5.23
C HIS A 142 -9.81 14.66 6.08
N GLY A 143 -8.89 14.53 7.02
CA GLY A 143 -8.80 13.37 7.91
C GLY A 143 -10.02 13.22 8.83
N THR A 144 -10.62 14.32 9.29
CA THR A 144 -11.90 14.29 10.05
C THR A 144 -13.02 13.72 9.22
N ARG A 145 -13.13 14.08 7.94
CA ARG A 145 -14.12 13.52 7.00
C ARG A 145 -13.91 12.02 6.80
N CYS A 146 -12.69 11.58 6.59
CA CYS A 146 -12.33 10.16 6.47
C CYS A 146 -12.68 9.38 7.75
N ALA A 147 -12.40 9.94 8.93
CA ALA A 147 -12.73 9.32 10.21
C ALA A 147 -14.25 9.14 10.42
N GLY A 148 -15.05 10.12 9.97
CA GLY A 148 -16.51 10.04 10.02
C GLY A 148 -17.08 8.91 9.17
N GLU A 149 -16.56 8.69 7.98
CA GLU A 149 -16.97 7.57 7.12
C GLU A 149 -16.72 6.20 7.75
N ILE A 150 -15.61 6.07 8.50
CA ILE A 150 -15.22 4.83 9.16
C ILE A 150 -16.06 4.59 10.40
N ALA A 151 -16.14 5.57 11.32
CA ALA A 151 -16.52 5.32 12.71
C ALA A 151 -17.48 6.33 13.34
N ALA A 152 -18.13 7.22 12.58
CA ALA A 152 -19.14 8.10 13.15
C ALA A 152 -20.23 7.30 13.89
N VAL A 153 -20.56 7.72 15.12
CA VAL A 153 -21.49 6.97 15.98
C VAL A 153 -22.94 7.10 15.51
N PRO A 154 -23.76 6.05 15.63
CA PRO A 154 -25.14 6.07 15.21
C PRO A 154 -26.05 6.70 16.27
N ASN A 155 -27.24 7.15 15.83
CA ASN A 155 -28.38 7.55 16.68
C ASN A 155 -28.14 8.76 17.62
N ASN A 156 -27.16 9.59 17.35
CA ASN A 156 -26.88 10.83 18.09
C ASN A 156 -27.61 12.06 17.50
N SER A 157 -28.39 11.88 16.43
CA SER A 157 -29.08 12.95 15.68
C SER A 157 -28.13 13.97 15.05
N PHE A 158 -26.87 13.62 14.93
CA PHE A 158 -25.85 14.39 14.24
C PHE A 158 -25.63 13.82 12.82
N CYS A 159 -24.63 14.23 12.10
CA CYS A 159 -24.37 14.11 10.68
C CYS A 159 -24.57 12.72 10.06
N ALA A 160 -23.67 11.78 10.35
CA ALA A 160 -23.54 10.52 9.60
C ALA A 160 -23.46 9.29 10.51
N VAL A 161 -23.36 8.12 9.88
CA VAL A 161 -23.08 6.84 10.56
C VAL A 161 -21.93 6.17 9.81
N GLY A 162 -20.86 5.92 10.49
CA GLY A 162 -19.69 5.23 9.94
C GLY A 162 -19.98 3.77 9.58
N VAL A 163 -19.28 3.25 8.59
CA VAL A 163 -19.42 1.85 8.15
C VAL A 163 -19.17 0.88 9.30
N ALA A 164 -18.16 1.17 10.12
CA ALA A 164 -17.79 0.42 11.32
C ALA A 164 -17.99 1.26 12.58
N TYR A 165 -19.22 1.73 12.81
CA TYR A 165 -19.56 2.67 13.88
C TYR A 165 -19.28 2.17 15.31
N GLY A 166 -18.90 0.94 15.48
CA GLY A 166 -18.49 0.36 16.77
C GLY A 166 -16.98 0.14 16.87
N SER A 167 -16.19 0.50 15.87
CA SER A 167 -14.72 0.48 15.92
C SER A 167 -14.17 1.67 16.72
N ARG A 168 -12.93 1.53 17.19
CA ARG A 168 -12.16 2.66 17.69
C ARG A 168 -11.56 3.42 16.49
N ILE A 169 -11.45 4.73 16.62
CA ILE A 169 -10.88 5.59 15.61
C ILE A 169 -9.73 6.40 16.20
N ALA A 170 -8.58 6.35 15.57
CA ALA A 170 -7.39 7.10 15.92
C ALA A 170 -7.00 8.06 14.79
N GLY A 171 -6.22 9.07 15.09
CA GLY A 171 -5.64 9.98 14.11
C GLY A 171 -4.11 10.01 14.22
N ILE A 172 -3.43 9.99 13.08
CA ILE A 172 -2.02 10.37 12.99
C ILE A 172 -1.96 11.59 12.09
N ARG A 173 -1.72 12.78 12.70
CA ARG A 173 -1.55 14.02 11.97
C ARG A 173 -0.17 14.05 11.34
N LEU A 174 -0.12 14.14 10.02
CA LEU A 174 1.10 14.03 9.22
C LEU A 174 1.18 15.08 8.12
N LEU A 175 0.05 15.44 7.49
CA LEU A 175 -0.01 16.20 6.25
C LEU A 175 -0.14 17.72 6.45
N ASP A 176 -0.11 18.20 7.68
CA ASP A 176 -0.15 19.65 7.99
C ASP A 176 1.27 20.22 8.15
N GLY A 177 2.12 19.95 7.17
CA GLY A 177 3.50 20.42 7.11
C GLY A 177 4.37 19.61 6.14
N PRO A 178 5.68 19.92 6.05
CA PRO A 178 6.59 19.20 5.18
C PRO A 178 6.71 17.72 5.56
N LEU A 179 6.46 16.83 4.61
CA LEU A 179 6.61 15.38 4.78
C LEU A 179 8.05 14.95 4.54
N THR A 180 8.60 14.12 5.44
CA THR A 180 9.92 13.49 5.29
C THR A 180 9.80 11.97 5.32
N ASP A 181 10.72 11.23 4.66
CA ASP A 181 10.76 9.75 4.65
C ASP A 181 10.74 9.17 6.07
N SER A 182 11.39 9.83 7.03
CA SER A 182 11.38 9.39 8.44
C SER A 182 10.04 9.60 9.13
N MET A 183 9.32 10.69 8.85
CA MET A 183 7.98 10.92 9.41
C MET A 183 6.97 9.93 8.84
N GLU A 184 7.02 9.69 7.54
CA GLU A 184 6.21 8.69 6.85
C GLU A 184 6.43 7.29 7.44
N ALA A 185 7.69 6.88 7.59
CA ALA A 185 8.02 5.59 8.19
C ALA A 185 7.52 5.46 9.63
N VAL A 186 7.60 6.53 10.41
CA VAL A 186 7.02 6.56 11.77
C VAL A 186 5.50 6.46 11.69
N ALA A 187 4.84 7.17 10.79
CA ALA A 187 3.38 7.14 10.64
C ALA A 187 2.86 5.72 10.36
N PHE A 188 3.48 4.98 9.43
CA PHE A 188 3.08 3.62 9.09
C PHE A 188 3.27 2.59 10.22
N ASN A 189 4.14 2.88 11.20
CA ASN A 189 4.42 1.97 12.32
C ASN A 189 4.04 2.55 13.68
N LYS A 190 3.46 3.74 13.73
CA LYS A 190 3.06 4.34 15.00
C LYS A 190 1.93 3.53 15.62
N HIS A 191 2.18 3.02 16.83
CA HIS A 191 1.22 2.22 17.58
C HIS A 191 0.71 0.96 16.84
N TYR A 192 1.58 0.28 16.08
CA TYR A 192 1.22 -0.90 15.27
C TYR A 192 0.69 -2.09 16.08
N GLN A 193 0.86 -2.10 17.41
CA GLN A 193 0.27 -3.07 18.30
C GLN A 193 -1.18 -2.73 18.69
N ILE A 194 -1.61 -1.48 18.47
CA ILE A 194 -2.95 -0.95 18.82
C ILE A 194 -3.77 -0.76 17.56
N ASN A 195 -3.17 -0.16 16.53
CA ASN A 195 -3.82 0.15 15.28
C ASN A 195 -3.85 -1.08 14.36
N ASP A 196 -5.05 -1.55 14.02
CA ASP A 196 -5.23 -2.70 13.14
C ASP A 196 -5.18 -2.32 11.66
N ILE A 197 -5.78 -1.17 11.31
CA ILE A 197 -5.97 -0.70 9.94
C ILE A 197 -5.48 0.75 9.85
N TYR A 198 -4.63 1.03 8.86
CA TYR A 198 -4.15 2.37 8.51
C TYR A 198 -4.87 2.81 7.25
N SER A 199 -5.68 3.87 7.35
CA SER A 199 -6.38 4.49 6.23
C SER A 199 -5.60 5.70 5.77
N CYS A 200 -5.05 5.65 4.54
CA CYS A 200 -4.18 6.65 3.94
C CYS A 200 -4.81 7.15 2.64
N SER A 201 -5.46 8.30 2.71
CA SER A 201 -6.15 8.90 1.56
C SER A 201 -5.30 9.99 0.89
N TRP A 202 -4.02 9.72 0.67
CA TRP A 202 -3.03 10.62 0.11
C TRP A 202 -1.95 9.83 -0.64
N GLY A 203 -1.13 10.52 -1.42
CA GLY A 203 -0.06 9.96 -2.22
C GLY A 203 0.75 11.05 -2.92
N PRO A 204 1.55 10.71 -3.95
CA PRO A 204 2.22 11.66 -4.82
C PRO A 204 1.24 12.61 -5.52
N ASP A 205 1.77 13.67 -6.14
CA ASP A 205 0.98 14.63 -6.91
C ASP A 205 0.22 13.96 -8.07
N ASP A 206 -1.08 14.22 -8.14
CA ASP A 206 -2.03 13.71 -9.14
C ASP A 206 -2.00 14.56 -10.45
N ASP A 207 -0.81 14.77 -11.02
CA ASP A 207 -0.56 15.76 -12.08
C ASP A 207 -0.28 15.17 -13.48
N GLY A 208 -0.36 13.84 -13.61
CA GLY A 208 -0.13 13.12 -14.86
C GLY A 208 1.33 13.08 -15.30
N LYS A 209 2.29 13.40 -14.41
CA LYS A 209 3.72 13.36 -14.71
C LYS A 209 4.60 12.90 -13.55
N THR A 210 4.16 13.04 -12.31
CA THR A 210 4.91 12.60 -11.13
C THR A 210 5.03 11.08 -11.10
N VAL A 211 6.22 10.58 -10.75
CA VAL A 211 6.53 9.16 -10.49
C VAL A 211 7.25 9.13 -9.16
N ASP A 212 6.53 8.78 -8.12
CA ASP A 212 7.05 8.81 -6.75
C ASP A 212 6.33 7.79 -5.87
N GLY A 213 6.79 7.63 -4.64
CA GLY A 213 6.23 6.70 -3.67
C GLY A 213 7.08 6.63 -2.41
N PRO A 214 6.82 5.65 -1.55
CA PRO A 214 7.58 5.54 -0.31
C PRO A 214 9.06 5.36 -0.62
N HIS A 215 9.89 6.18 0.03
CA HIS A 215 11.34 6.05 -0.04
C HIS A 215 11.81 4.83 0.79
N GLN A 216 13.10 4.73 1.06
CA GLN A 216 13.67 3.53 1.67
C GLN A 216 13.09 3.23 3.05
N LEU A 217 12.91 4.24 3.90
CA LEU A 217 12.36 4.04 5.25
C LEU A 217 10.87 3.74 5.21
N GLY A 218 10.10 4.45 4.37
CA GLY A 218 8.68 4.18 4.15
C GLY A 218 8.41 2.77 3.64
N LYS A 219 9.19 2.29 2.66
CA LYS A 219 9.12 0.88 2.17
C LYS A 219 9.41 -0.13 3.27
N ALA A 220 10.45 0.11 4.07
CA ALA A 220 10.81 -0.76 5.19
C ALA A 220 9.71 -0.75 6.28
N ALA A 221 9.07 0.40 6.50
CA ALA A 221 7.99 0.54 7.47
C ALA A 221 6.72 -0.20 7.06
N LEU A 222 6.31 -0.13 5.79
CA LEU A 222 5.20 -0.93 5.26
C LEU A 222 5.46 -2.43 5.43
N GLN A 223 6.67 -2.87 5.07
CA GLN A 223 7.08 -4.27 5.24
C GLN A 223 7.05 -4.69 6.72
N HIS A 224 7.58 -3.86 7.63
CA HIS A 224 7.55 -4.13 9.06
C HIS A 224 6.11 -4.20 9.59
N GLY A 225 5.24 -3.27 9.20
CA GLY A 225 3.85 -3.25 9.60
C GLY A 225 3.09 -4.53 9.25
N VAL A 226 3.25 -5.04 8.01
CA VAL A 226 2.61 -6.28 7.58
C VAL A 226 3.22 -7.54 8.21
N MET A 227 4.44 -7.46 8.75
CA MET A 227 5.10 -8.59 9.43
C MET A 227 4.84 -8.58 10.94
N ALA A 228 4.91 -7.44 11.60
CA ALA A 228 4.90 -7.30 13.05
C ALA A 228 3.55 -6.81 13.60
N GLY A 229 2.78 -6.06 12.83
CA GLY A 229 1.50 -5.51 13.25
C GLY A 229 0.49 -6.59 13.62
N ARG A 230 -0.50 -6.22 14.45
CA ARG A 230 -1.58 -7.12 14.86
C ARG A 230 -1.08 -8.48 15.36
N GLN A 231 -0.07 -8.47 16.22
CA GLN A 231 0.53 -9.68 16.78
C GLN A 231 1.06 -10.68 15.74
N GLY A 232 1.58 -10.17 14.61
CA GLY A 232 2.11 -10.95 13.51
C GLY A 232 1.10 -11.33 12.42
N PHE A 233 -0.18 -10.96 12.56
CA PHE A 233 -1.16 -11.09 11.46
C PHE A 233 -0.96 -9.99 10.40
N GLY A 234 -0.27 -8.90 10.75
CA GLY A 234 0.08 -7.77 9.90
C GLY A 234 -0.93 -6.63 9.96
N SER A 235 -0.44 -5.41 10.06
CA SER A 235 -1.22 -4.20 9.86
C SER A 235 -1.80 -4.17 8.45
N ILE A 236 -2.97 -3.58 8.30
CA ILE A 236 -3.66 -3.47 7.02
C ILE A 236 -3.59 -2.02 6.55
N PHE A 237 -2.89 -1.78 5.45
CA PHE A 237 -2.77 -0.46 4.85
C PHE A 237 -3.77 -0.31 3.71
N VAL A 238 -4.72 0.61 3.85
CA VAL A 238 -5.72 0.94 2.83
C VAL A 238 -5.36 2.28 2.23
N VAL A 239 -5.16 2.31 0.91
CA VAL A 239 -4.72 3.52 0.19
C VAL A 239 -5.71 3.88 -0.92
N ALA A 240 -5.87 5.16 -1.16
CA ALA A 240 -6.61 5.67 -2.30
C ALA A 240 -5.81 5.48 -3.60
N SER A 241 -6.49 5.32 -4.75
CA SER A 241 -5.81 5.10 -6.03
C SER A 241 -5.33 6.38 -6.72
N GLY A 242 -5.71 7.58 -6.24
CA GLY A 242 -5.36 8.86 -6.86
C GLY A 242 -6.51 9.52 -7.64
N ASN A 243 -6.39 10.83 -7.83
CA ASN A 243 -7.42 11.68 -8.45
C ASN A 243 -6.93 12.41 -9.72
N GLY A 244 -5.83 11.95 -10.32
CA GLY A 244 -5.23 12.52 -11.53
C GLY A 244 -5.87 12.07 -12.84
N GLY A 245 -7.04 11.42 -12.82
CA GLY A 245 -7.69 10.90 -14.01
C GLY A 245 -7.92 11.93 -15.11
N GLN A 246 -8.25 13.19 -14.75
CA GLN A 246 -8.38 14.27 -15.72
C GLN A 246 -7.06 14.68 -16.39
N HIS A 247 -5.92 14.31 -15.81
CA HIS A 247 -4.58 14.51 -16.34
C HIS A 247 -4.04 13.24 -17.04
N ASN A 248 -4.89 12.22 -17.23
CA ASN A 248 -4.51 10.88 -17.70
C ASN A 248 -3.42 10.25 -16.83
N ASP A 249 -3.48 10.47 -15.51
CA ASP A 249 -2.59 9.80 -14.58
C ASP A 249 -2.99 8.34 -14.38
N ASN A 250 -2.07 7.55 -13.81
CA ASN A 250 -2.28 6.12 -13.61
C ASN A 250 -1.63 5.69 -12.30
N CYS A 251 -2.38 5.05 -11.45
CA CYS A 251 -1.95 4.69 -10.11
C CYS A 251 -0.77 3.68 -10.04
N ASN A 252 -0.28 3.19 -11.16
CA ASN A 252 0.96 2.41 -11.18
C ASN A 252 2.24 3.26 -11.19
N TYR A 253 2.08 4.60 -11.28
CA TYR A 253 3.16 5.57 -11.08
C TYR A 253 3.22 6.11 -9.64
N ASP A 254 2.28 5.66 -8.79
CA ASP A 254 2.25 5.85 -7.35
C ASP A 254 2.75 4.59 -6.63
N GLY A 255 3.89 4.71 -5.92
CA GLY A 255 4.53 3.61 -5.21
C GLY A 255 3.77 3.12 -3.98
N TYR A 256 2.79 3.87 -3.46
CA TYR A 256 1.88 3.39 -2.40
C TYR A 256 0.77 2.55 -3.02
N ALA A 257 0.16 3.01 -4.10
CA ALA A 257 -0.93 2.33 -4.79
C ALA A 257 -0.47 1.04 -5.50
N ASN A 258 0.76 0.96 -5.97
CA ASN A 258 1.31 -0.22 -6.62
C ASN A 258 2.06 -1.18 -5.69
N SER A 259 2.10 -0.88 -4.38
CA SER A 259 2.73 -1.73 -3.37
C SER A 259 1.96 -3.04 -3.16
N ILE A 260 2.67 -4.15 -2.98
CA ILE A 260 2.04 -5.43 -2.62
C ILE A 260 1.47 -5.43 -1.18
N TYR A 261 1.93 -4.50 -0.34
CA TYR A 261 1.57 -4.41 1.08
C TYR A 261 0.30 -3.59 1.32
N THR A 262 -0.23 -2.92 0.31
CA THR A 262 -1.38 -2.04 0.42
C THR A 262 -2.62 -2.63 -0.24
N VAL A 263 -3.77 -2.22 0.25
CA VAL A 263 -5.09 -2.48 -0.35
C VAL A 263 -5.49 -1.21 -1.08
N THR A 264 -5.26 -1.20 -2.39
CA THR A 264 -5.51 -0.03 -3.24
C THR A 264 -6.96 0.01 -3.70
N ILE A 265 -7.64 1.10 -3.37
CA ILE A 265 -9.07 1.30 -3.58
C ILE A 265 -9.33 2.46 -4.53
N GLY A 266 -10.00 2.17 -5.63
CA GLY A 266 -10.52 3.17 -6.54
C GLY A 266 -11.95 3.61 -6.22
N ALA A 267 -12.46 4.57 -6.97
CA ALA A 267 -13.78 5.15 -6.78
C ALA A 267 -14.75 4.81 -7.92
N VAL A 268 -16.03 4.64 -7.55
CA VAL A 268 -17.15 4.66 -8.50
C VAL A 268 -18.23 5.63 -8.03
N ASP A 269 -18.94 6.24 -8.97
CA ASP A 269 -20.10 7.07 -8.70
C ASP A 269 -21.33 6.24 -8.28
N GLU A 270 -22.47 6.91 -8.01
CA GLU A 270 -23.69 6.21 -7.62
C GLU A 270 -24.28 5.31 -8.73
N ASP A 271 -23.86 5.47 -9.97
CA ASP A 271 -24.19 4.61 -11.10
C ASP A 271 -23.18 3.46 -11.31
N GLY A 272 -22.10 3.42 -10.52
CA GLY A 272 -21.06 2.41 -10.58
C GLY A 272 -20.02 2.64 -11.67
N ARG A 273 -19.94 3.85 -12.23
CA ARG A 273 -18.95 4.24 -13.24
C ARG A 273 -17.75 4.87 -12.56
N MET A 274 -16.61 4.72 -13.17
CA MET A 274 -15.40 5.45 -12.73
C MET A 274 -15.62 6.96 -12.92
N PRO A 275 -15.48 7.79 -11.85
CA PRO A 275 -15.57 9.24 -11.97
C PRO A 275 -14.42 9.82 -12.80
N PHE A 276 -14.63 11.03 -13.35
CA PHE A 276 -13.65 11.69 -14.23
C PHE A 276 -12.28 11.96 -13.59
N TYR A 277 -12.24 12.06 -12.27
CA TYR A 277 -11.02 12.31 -11.51
C TYR A 277 -10.27 11.02 -11.15
N ALA A 278 -10.94 9.87 -11.07
CA ALA A 278 -10.32 8.64 -10.57
C ALA A 278 -9.25 8.11 -11.51
N GLU A 279 -8.22 7.53 -10.95
CA GLU A 279 -7.17 6.87 -11.68
C GLU A 279 -7.45 5.38 -11.86
N GLU A 280 -6.98 4.83 -12.97
CA GLU A 280 -7.01 3.41 -13.26
C GLU A 280 -5.61 2.82 -13.20
N CYS A 281 -5.47 1.56 -12.82
CA CYS A 281 -4.21 0.82 -12.94
C CYS A 281 -4.34 -0.69 -12.79
N ALA A 282 -3.29 -1.41 -13.17
CA ALA A 282 -3.23 -2.86 -13.08
C ALA A 282 -3.08 -3.39 -11.64
N SER A 283 -2.67 -2.57 -10.69
CA SER A 283 -2.46 -2.93 -9.27
C SER A 283 -3.70 -2.73 -8.39
N MET A 284 -4.76 -2.06 -8.89
CA MET A 284 -5.99 -1.80 -8.14
C MET A 284 -6.68 -3.08 -7.71
N LEU A 285 -7.03 -3.21 -6.42
CA LEU A 285 -7.73 -4.39 -5.91
C LEU A 285 -9.25 -4.28 -6.05
N ALA A 286 -9.84 -3.14 -5.73
CA ALA A 286 -11.29 -2.99 -5.75
C ALA A 286 -11.71 -1.53 -5.76
N VAL A 287 -13.02 -1.29 -5.84
CA VAL A 287 -13.62 0.04 -5.75
C VAL A 287 -14.70 0.10 -4.68
N THR A 288 -14.95 1.32 -4.19
CA THR A 288 -16.13 1.66 -3.40
C THR A 288 -16.81 2.92 -3.99
N PHE A 289 -17.96 3.30 -3.42
CA PHE A 289 -18.65 4.50 -3.86
C PHE A 289 -17.93 5.77 -3.41
N SER A 290 -18.03 6.80 -4.26
CA SER A 290 -17.62 8.18 -3.99
C SER A 290 -18.50 9.16 -4.76
N GLY A 291 -18.20 10.47 -4.70
CA GLY A 291 -18.88 11.48 -5.52
C GLY A 291 -18.53 11.32 -7.00
N GLY A 292 -19.53 11.56 -7.86
CA GLY A 292 -19.36 11.63 -9.30
C GLY A 292 -19.35 13.07 -9.81
N ASP A 293 -20.00 13.30 -10.97
CA ASP A 293 -20.23 14.63 -11.51
C ASP A 293 -21.10 15.47 -10.55
N LYS A 294 -21.08 16.80 -10.73
CA LYS A 294 -21.81 17.77 -9.88
C LYS A 294 -23.30 17.49 -9.69
N MET A 295 -23.90 16.71 -10.60
CA MET A 295 -25.31 16.32 -10.54
C MET A 295 -25.54 15.02 -9.77
N LEU A 296 -24.49 14.27 -9.46
CA LEU A 296 -24.53 13.03 -8.71
C LEU A 296 -24.25 13.28 -7.23
N ARG A 297 -24.68 12.33 -6.38
CA ARG A 297 -24.47 12.45 -4.94
C ARG A 297 -23.02 12.20 -4.57
N SER A 298 -22.54 12.96 -3.61
CA SER A 298 -21.26 12.74 -2.94
C SER A 298 -21.46 12.03 -1.61
N ILE A 299 -20.38 11.72 -0.92
CA ILE A 299 -20.43 11.06 0.38
C ILE A 299 -20.82 12.06 1.46
N VAL A 300 -21.73 11.64 2.34
CA VAL A 300 -22.13 12.39 3.54
C VAL A 300 -21.29 11.90 4.71
N THR A 301 -20.57 12.80 5.36
CA THR A 301 -19.69 12.45 6.47
C THR A 301 -19.55 13.60 7.46
N THR A 302 -19.04 13.29 8.65
CA THR A 302 -18.63 14.25 9.66
C THR A 302 -17.61 15.22 9.07
N ASP A 303 -17.75 16.49 9.40
CA ASP A 303 -16.83 17.55 8.99
C ASP A 303 -16.36 18.31 10.22
N TRP A 304 -15.38 19.18 10.08
CA TRP A 304 -14.91 20.00 11.18
C TRP A 304 -16.01 20.91 11.74
N ASP A 305 -15.99 21.16 13.06
CA ASP A 305 -16.91 22.05 13.78
C ASP A 305 -16.18 23.26 14.38
N LEU A 306 -14.85 23.20 14.49
CA LEU A 306 -14.02 24.30 14.98
C LEU A 306 -14.17 25.54 14.08
N GLN A 307 -14.27 26.73 14.67
CA GLN A 307 -14.21 28.05 14.02
C GLN A 307 -15.31 28.41 13.00
N LYS A 308 -16.46 27.82 12.94
CA LYS A 308 -17.58 28.09 11.99
C LYS A 308 -17.91 26.93 11.04
N GLY A 309 -17.35 25.76 11.27
CA GLY A 309 -17.78 24.54 10.60
C GLY A 309 -19.24 24.19 10.95
N THR A 310 -19.82 23.31 10.16
CA THR A 310 -21.17 22.79 10.42
C THR A 310 -21.16 21.42 11.08
N GLY A 311 -19.97 20.84 11.27
CA GLY A 311 -19.78 19.49 11.76
C GLY A 311 -20.21 18.40 10.78
N CYS A 312 -20.68 18.77 9.59
CA CYS A 312 -21.25 17.83 8.61
C CYS A 312 -21.09 18.33 7.18
N THR A 313 -20.71 17.45 6.28
CA THR A 313 -20.67 17.71 4.84
C THR A 313 -21.48 16.69 4.05
N GLU A 314 -22.06 17.13 2.94
CA GLU A 314 -22.70 16.25 1.94
C GLU A 314 -21.88 16.21 0.63
N GLY A 315 -20.65 16.77 0.66
CA GLY A 315 -19.83 17.01 -0.53
C GLY A 315 -18.47 16.31 -0.52
N HIS A 316 -18.26 15.28 0.31
CA HIS A 316 -16.99 14.56 0.31
C HIS A 316 -16.88 13.66 -0.92
N THR A 317 -15.74 13.73 -1.65
CA THR A 317 -15.53 13.09 -2.94
C THR A 317 -14.05 12.72 -3.11
N GLY A 318 -13.69 12.16 -4.24
CA GLY A 318 -12.35 11.68 -4.53
C GLY A 318 -12.20 10.20 -4.17
N THR A 319 -11.10 9.59 -4.60
CA THR A 319 -10.69 8.27 -4.12
C THR A 319 -10.40 8.29 -2.61
N SER A 320 -10.14 9.49 -2.07
CA SER A 320 -10.04 9.78 -0.64
C SER A 320 -11.30 9.46 0.17
N ALA A 321 -12.50 9.55 -0.44
CA ALA A 321 -13.74 9.11 0.21
C ALA A 321 -14.00 7.60 -0.02
N ALA A 322 -13.43 7.01 -1.05
CA ALA A 322 -13.58 5.59 -1.32
C ALA A 322 -12.77 4.71 -0.37
N ALA A 323 -11.53 5.05 -0.08
CA ALA A 323 -10.63 4.25 0.75
C ALA A 323 -11.14 4.10 2.22
N PRO A 324 -11.63 5.14 2.90
CA PRO A 324 -12.20 5.01 4.24
C PRO A 324 -13.40 4.06 4.33
N LEU A 325 -14.28 4.05 3.34
CA LEU A 325 -15.39 3.09 3.28
C LEU A 325 -14.88 1.64 3.24
N ALA A 326 -13.83 1.38 2.45
CA ALA A 326 -13.17 0.08 2.42
C ALA A 326 -12.52 -0.27 3.76
N ALA A 327 -11.82 0.67 4.41
CA ALA A 327 -11.22 0.49 5.73
C ALA A 327 -12.29 0.12 6.78
N GLY A 328 -13.45 0.80 6.75
CA GLY A 328 -14.59 0.45 7.58
C GLY A 328 -15.13 -0.96 7.31
N MET A 329 -15.26 -1.36 6.04
CA MET A 329 -15.68 -2.73 5.71
C MET A 329 -14.67 -3.79 6.17
N ILE A 330 -13.39 -3.50 6.08
CA ILE A 330 -12.32 -4.39 6.60
C ILE A 330 -12.40 -4.48 8.14
N ALA A 331 -12.72 -3.39 8.84
CA ALA A 331 -12.94 -3.43 10.28
C ALA A 331 -14.11 -4.37 10.67
N LEU A 332 -15.18 -4.40 9.88
CA LEU A 332 -16.26 -5.38 10.07
C LEU A 332 -15.79 -6.83 9.89
N MET A 333 -14.88 -7.07 8.90
CA MET A 333 -14.27 -8.39 8.70
C MET A 333 -13.42 -8.81 9.91
N LEU A 334 -12.60 -7.90 10.44
CA LEU A 334 -11.74 -8.18 11.58
C LEU A 334 -12.53 -8.43 12.87
N GLN A 335 -13.70 -7.80 13.06
CA GLN A 335 -14.57 -8.12 14.20
C GLN A 335 -15.01 -9.59 14.18
N VAL A 336 -15.38 -10.14 13.03
CA VAL A 336 -15.85 -11.53 12.93
C VAL A 336 -14.72 -12.55 12.85
N ARG A 337 -13.53 -12.11 12.42
CA ARG A 337 -12.35 -12.94 12.26
C ARG A 337 -11.07 -12.16 12.58
N PRO A 338 -10.73 -11.97 13.87
CA PRO A 338 -9.60 -11.12 14.28
C PRO A 338 -8.22 -11.58 13.78
N CYS A 339 -8.09 -12.86 13.48
CA CYS A 339 -6.84 -13.48 13.01
C CYS A 339 -6.66 -13.50 11.48
N LEU A 340 -7.44 -12.74 10.74
CA LEU A 340 -7.16 -12.54 9.32
C LEU A 340 -5.80 -11.87 9.16
N THR A 341 -4.93 -12.46 8.34
CA THR A 341 -3.68 -11.81 7.94
C THR A 341 -3.95 -10.69 6.95
N TRP A 342 -2.98 -9.81 6.77
CA TRP A 342 -3.06 -8.76 5.75
C TRP A 342 -3.33 -9.33 4.35
N ARG A 343 -2.76 -10.53 4.02
CA ARG A 343 -3.02 -11.20 2.75
C ARG A 343 -4.40 -11.86 2.71
N ASP A 344 -4.89 -12.41 3.84
CA ASP A 344 -6.25 -12.94 3.91
C ASP A 344 -7.27 -11.86 3.52
N VAL A 345 -7.06 -10.61 3.97
CA VAL A 345 -7.92 -9.47 3.61
C VAL A 345 -7.90 -9.23 2.09
N GLN A 346 -6.74 -9.20 1.47
CA GLN A 346 -6.62 -9.04 0.02
C GLN A 346 -7.31 -10.20 -0.73
N HIS A 347 -7.08 -11.43 -0.31
CA HIS A 347 -7.74 -12.59 -0.91
C HIS A 347 -9.26 -12.53 -0.78
N ILE A 348 -9.78 -12.19 0.40
CA ILE A 348 -11.23 -12.07 0.60
C ILE A 348 -11.81 -10.99 -0.32
N ILE A 349 -11.14 -9.86 -0.47
CA ILE A 349 -11.52 -8.81 -1.43
C ILE A 349 -11.62 -9.39 -2.85
N VAL A 350 -10.58 -10.05 -3.33
CA VAL A 350 -10.53 -10.63 -4.68
C VAL A 350 -11.64 -11.65 -4.91
N PHE A 351 -11.93 -12.50 -3.91
CA PHE A 351 -12.94 -13.57 -4.03
C PHE A 351 -14.38 -13.06 -3.89
N THR A 352 -14.61 -11.88 -3.32
CA THR A 352 -15.95 -11.41 -2.97
C THR A 352 -16.39 -10.14 -3.67
N ALA A 353 -15.47 -9.39 -4.25
CA ALA A 353 -15.79 -8.19 -5.03
C ALA A 353 -16.81 -8.53 -6.14
N THR A 354 -17.69 -7.59 -6.43
CA THR A 354 -18.77 -7.79 -7.40
C THR A 354 -18.52 -6.96 -8.63
N GLN A 355 -18.48 -7.64 -9.78
CA GLN A 355 -18.45 -6.97 -11.06
C GLN A 355 -19.71 -6.10 -11.18
N TYR A 356 -19.52 -4.84 -11.54
CA TYR A 356 -20.60 -3.93 -11.85
C TYR A 356 -20.85 -3.92 -13.36
N GLU A 357 -22.11 -3.81 -13.78
CA GLU A 357 -22.49 -3.75 -15.18
C GLU A 357 -22.14 -2.37 -15.80
N ASP A 358 -20.86 -2.06 -15.89
CA ASP A 358 -20.38 -0.96 -16.72
C ASP A 358 -19.94 -1.49 -18.08
N ARG A 359 -20.63 -1.04 -19.14
CA ARG A 359 -20.33 -1.44 -20.52
C ARG A 359 -19.04 -0.82 -21.06
N HIS A 360 -18.47 0.15 -20.36
CA HIS A 360 -17.26 0.87 -20.74
C HIS A 360 -16.00 0.32 -20.05
N ALA A 361 -16.17 -0.50 -19.01
CA ALA A 361 -15.06 -1.08 -18.27
C ALA A 361 -14.42 -2.26 -19.06
N ASP A 362 -13.10 -2.32 -19.01
CA ASP A 362 -12.27 -3.34 -19.69
C ASP A 362 -12.21 -4.67 -18.92
N TRP A 363 -13.37 -5.23 -18.58
CA TRP A 363 -13.44 -6.49 -17.83
C TRP A 363 -12.86 -7.66 -18.64
N ILE A 364 -11.84 -8.31 -18.06
CA ILE A 364 -11.26 -9.54 -18.60
C ILE A 364 -11.18 -10.57 -17.46
N THR A 365 -11.63 -11.80 -17.77
CA THR A 365 -11.55 -12.93 -16.83
C THR A 365 -10.27 -13.72 -17.09
N ASN A 366 -9.50 -13.94 -16.04
CA ASN A 366 -8.25 -14.68 -16.09
C ASN A 366 -8.44 -16.21 -16.03
N GLU A 367 -7.35 -16.99 -16.19
CA GLU A 367 -7.41 -18.47 -16.19
C GLU A 367 -7.93 -19.05 -14.86
N ALA A 368 -7.78 -18.32 -13.75
CA ALA A 368 -8.28 -18.73 -12.43
C ALA A 368 -9.78 -18.41 -12.22
N GLY A 369 -10.42 -17.72 -13.17
CA GLY A 369 -11.84 -17.37 -13.11
C GLY A 369 -12.13 -16.05 -12.39
N PHE A 370 -11.13 -15.22 -12.12
CA PHE A 370 -11.31 -13.88 -11.58
C PHE A 370 -11.40 -12.85 -12.71
N SER A 371 -12.42 -12.00 -12.65
CA SER A 371 -12.57 -10.87 -13.57
C SER A 371 -11.92 -9.64 -12.96
N HIS A 372 -11.16 -8.91 -13.75
CA HIS A 372 -10.47 -7.68 -13.35
C HIS A 372 -10.57 -6.61 -14.44
N SER A 373 -10.76 -5.38 -14.03
CA SER A 373 -10.70 -4.16 -14.84
C SER A 373 -9.65 -3.21 -14.27
N HIS A 374 -8.95 -2.46 -15.12
CA HIS A 374 -8.03 -1.42 -14.63
C HIS A 374 -8.78 -0.30 -13.90
N GLN A 375 -10.06 -0.07 -14.23
CA GLN A 375 -10.90 0.96 -13.65
C GLN A 375 -11.59 0.54 -12.35
N HIS A 376 -11.81 -0.77 -12.17
CA HIS A 376 -12.64 -1.29 -11.07
C HIS A 376 -11.93 -2.34 -10.21
N GLY A 377 -10.67 -2.67 -10.49
CA GLY A 377 -10.01 -3.80 -9.84
C GLY A 377 -10.80 -5.09 -10.05
N PHE A 378 -10.99 -5.88 -9.00
CA PHE A 378 -11.86 -7.08 -9.02
C PHE A 378 -13.35 -6.73 -8.83
N GLY A 379 -13.70 -5.46 -8.58
CA GLY A 379 -15.06 -4.97 -8.52
C GLY A 379 -15.41 -4.19 -7.26
N LEU A 380 -16.71 -3.92 -7.14
CA LEU A 380 -17.28 -3.16 -6.04
C LEU A 380 -17.32 -3.98 -4.75
N LEU A 381 -16.84 -3.41 -3.66
CA LEU A 381 -16.89 -4.01 -2.33
C LEU A 381 -18.32 -4.00 -1.78
N LYS A 382 -18.72 -5.11 -1.16
CA LYS A 382 -20.00 -5.28 -0.47
C LYS A 382 -19.75 -5.87 0.92
N ALA A 383 -20.06 -5.11 1.97
CA ALA A 383 -19.80 -5.50 3.35
C ALA A 383 -20.41 -6.87 3.70
N TRP A 384 -21.63 -7.15 3.21
CA TRP A 384 -22.28 -8.45 3.41
C TRP A 384 -21.44 -9.63 2.91
N ARG A 385 -20.92 -9.54 1.69
CA ARG A 385 -20.11 -10.60 1.07
C ARG A 385 -18.77 -10.78 1.79
N LEU A 386 -18.09 -9.65 2.06
CA LEU A 386 -16.82 -9.62 2.77
C LEU A 386 -16.91 -10.28 4.15
N VAL A 387 -17.89 -9.87 4.97
CA VAL A 387 -18.04 -10.35 6.34
C VAL A 387 -18.45 -11.83 6.38
N ASN A 388 -19.35 -12.27 5.49
CA ASN A 388 -19.73 -13.69 5.41
C ASN A 388 -18.57 -14.58 4.97
N ALA A 389 -17.75 -14.14 4.02
CA ALA A 389 -16.55 -14.83 3.58
C ALA A 389 -15.50 -14.87 4.71
N ALA A 390 -15.25 -13.74 5.37
CA ALA A 390 -14.30 -13.63 6.47
C ALA A 390 -14.60 -14.63 7.60
N LYS A 391 -15.88 -14.82 7.95
CA LYS A 391 -16.30 -15.68 9.04
C LYS A 391 -15.87 -17.14 8.90
N ILE A 392 -15.82 -17.64 7.67
CA ILE A 392 -15.43 -19.03 7.37
C ILE A 392 -14.04 -19.15 6.74
N TRP A 393 -13.32 -18.03 6.66
CA TRP A 393 -12.02 -17.98 5.99
C TRP A 393 -10.96 -18.81 6.72
N THR A 394 -10.26 -19.66 5.99
CA THR A 394 -9.04 -20.32 6.46
C THR A 394 -7.84 -19.58 5.86
N SER A 395 -6.91 -19.17 6.71
CA SER A 395 -5.78 -18.34 6.30
C SER A 395 -4.97 -18.95 5.16
N VAL A 396 -4.51 -18.06 4.29
CA VAL A 396 -3.62 -18.41 3.17
C VAL A 396 -2.26 -18.87 3.70
N PRO A 397 -1.55 -19.76 3.00
CA PRO A 397 -0.18 -20.12 3.35
C PRO A 397 0.74 -18.89 3.36
N TYR A 398 1.91 -19.02 3.97
CA TYR A 398 2.91 -17.95 3.95
C TYR A 398 3.19 -17.45 2.53
N LEU A 399 3.55 -16.17 2.45
CA LEU A 399 3.92 -15.54 1.18
C LEU A 399 5.09 -16.27 0.56
N ALA A 400 4.88 -16.82 -0.62
CA ALA A 400 5.93 -17.36 -1.47
C ALA A 400 6.32 -16.34 -2.54
N SER A 401 7.59 -16.19 -2.82
CA SER A 401 8.06 -15.27 -3.84
C SER A 401 9.15 -15.89 -4.71
N TYR A 402 9.27 -15.37 -5.91
CA TYR A 402 10.35 -15.66 -6.84
C TYR A 402 10.85 -14.35 -7.46
N VAL A 403 12.15 -14.16 -7.47
CA VAL A 403 12.81 -13.00 -8.07
C VAL A 403 13.73 -13.48 -9.18
N SER A 404 13.53 -13.00 -10.40
CA SER A 404 14.45 -13.30 -11.50
C SER A 404 15.80 -12.61 -11.29
N PRO A 405 16.88 -13.09 -11.92
CA PRO A 405 18.08 -12.26 -12.05
C PRO A 405 17.75 -10.95 -12.78
N VAL A 406 18.60 -9.95 -12.63
CA VAL A 406 18.51 -8.72 -13.42
C VAL A 406 18.85 -9.04 -14.87
N LEU A 407 17.91 -8.81 -15.77
CA LEU A 407 18.02 -9.10 -17.20
C LEU A 407 18.49 -7.85 -17.93
N LYS A 408 19.75 -7.83 -18.35
CA LYS A 408 20.34 -6.70 -19.10
C LYS A 408 20.01 -6.86 -20.58
N GLU A 409 19.27 -5.89 -21.12
CA GLU A 409 18.82 -5.92 -22.51
C GLU A 409 19.59 -4.94 -23.39
N ASN A 410 19.76 -3.69 -22.94
CA ASN A 410 20.39 -2.59 -23.69
C ASN A 410 19.86 -2.48 -25.13
N LYS A 411 18.53 -2.56 -25.28
CA LYS A 411 17.84 -2.57 -26.57
C LYS A 411 17.07 -1.29 -26.79
N ALA A 412 17.12 -0.76 -28.01
CA ALA A 412 16.31 0.38 -28.40
C ALA A 412 14.81 0.03 -28.38
N ILE A 413 14.02 0.97 -27.90
CA ILE A 413 12.55 0.88 -27.87
C ILE A 413 12.03 1.45 -29.19
N PRO A 414 11.33 0.64 -30.00
CA PRO A 414 10.83 1.11 -31.28
C PRO A 414 9.57 1.95 -31.12
N LEU A 415 9.37 2.87 -32.07
CA LEU A 415 8.14 3.63 -32.18
C LEU A 415 6.96 2.74 -32.61
N SER A 416 5.77 3.06 -32.13
CA SER A 416 4.52 2.44 -32.56
C SER A 416 4.35 2.57 -34.09
N PRO A 417 3.87 1.52 -34.81
CA PRO A 417 3.22 0.29 -34.28
C PRO A 417 4.17 -0.83 -33.85
N HIS A 418 5.48 -0.66 -33.99
CA HIS A 418 6.44 -1.67 -33.55
C HIS A 418 6.58 -1.69 -32.04
N SER A 419 7.07 -2.81 -31.48
CA SER A 419 7.32 -2.98 -30.06
C SER A 419 8.59 -3.77 -29.80
N LEU A 420 9.24 -3.48 -28.69
CA LEU A 420 10.30 -4.31 -28.12
C LEU A 420 9.65 -5.38 -27.25
N GLU A 421 9.92 -6.64 -27.53
CA GLU A 421 9.46 -7.76 -26.72
C GLU A 421 10.66 -8.44 -26.04
N VAL A 422 10.56 -8.63 -24.73
CA VAL A 422 11.51 -9.37 -23.93
C VAL A 422 10.78 -10.41 -23.10
N LEU A 423 11.42 -11.57 -22.91
CA LEU A 423 10.82 -12.78 -22.35
C LEU A 423 11.65 -13.32 -21.19
N TRP A 424 10.95 -13.79 -20.16
CA TRP A 424 11.55 -14.60 -19.12
C TRP A 424 10.70 -15.84 -18.85
N ASN A 425 11.33 -17.02 -18.91
CA ASN A 425 10.64 -18.29 -18.67
C ASN A 425 10.94 -18.80 -17.27
N VAL A 426 9.92 -18.80 -16.42
CA VAL A 426 9.99 -19.32 -15.05
C VAL A 426 9.75 -20.82 -15.08
N SER A 427 10.78 -21.58 -14.76
CA SER A 427 10.79 -23.05 -14.78
C SER A 427 10.29 -23.64 -13.44
N ARG A 428 10.08 -24.96 -13.42
CA ARG A 428 9.76 -25.68 -12.17
C ARG A 428 10.90 -25.64 -11.16
N THR A 429 12.13 -25.65 -11.65
CA THR A 429 13.32 -25.59 -10.78
C THR A 429 13.46 -24.24 -10.10
N ASP A 430 13.10 -23.15 -10.78
CA ASP A 430 13.13 -21.80 -10.22
C ASP A 430 12.16 -21.62 -9.05
N LEU A 431 11.02 -22.29 -9.10
CA LEU A 431 9.99 -22.22 -8.06
C LEU A 431 10.13 -23.29 -6.97
N ALA A 432 11.09 -24.22 -7.10
CA ALA A 432 11.19 -25.36 -6.19
C ALA A 432 11.48 -24.95 -4.74
N MET A 433 12.31 -23.93 -4.55
CA MET A 433 12.73 -23.45 -3.22
C MET A 433 11.65 -22.58 -2.55
N SER A 434 10.92 -21.77 -3.33
CA SER A 434 9.89 -20.89 -2.78
C SER A 434 8.55 -21.61 -2.54
N GLY A 435 8.31 -22.73 -3.20
CA GLY A 435 7.01 -23.42 -3.17
C GLY A 435 5.88 -22.64 -3.85
N LEU A 436 6.17 -21.58 -4.58
CA LEU A 436 5.18 -20.74 -5.26
C LEU A 436 4.46 -21.54 -6.36
N GLN A 437 3.15 -21.61 -6.27
CA GLN A 437 2.31 -22.31 -7.25
C GLN A 437 1.35 -21.37 -7.96
N THR A 438 0.65 -20.49 -7.23
CA THR A 438 -0.31 -19.54 -7.76
C THR A 438 0.06 -18.10 -7.42
N LEU A 439 -0.21 -17.20 -8.35
CA LEU A 439 0.12 -15.79 -8.28
C LEU A 439 -0.86 -15.00 -7.41
N GLU A 440 -0.35 -13.95 -6.80
CA GLU A 440 -1.10 -12.84 -6.18
C GLU A 440 -0.71 -11.55 -6.91
N HIS A 441 0.50 -11.05 -6.67
CA HIS A 441 1.03 -9.88 -7.34
C HIS A 441 2.16 -10.27 -8.29
N VAL A 442 2.23 -9.61 -9.43
CA VAL A 442 3.36 -9.69 -10.36
C VAL A 442 3.97 -8.31 -10.50
N ALA A 443 5.25 -8.18 -10.19
CA ALA A 443 5.96 -6.92 -10.25
C ALA A 443 7.07 -6.96 -11.32
N VAL A 444 7.23 -5.85 -12.03
CA VAL A 444 8.25 -5.66 -13.06
C VAL A 444 9.04 -4.39 -12.73
N THR A 445 10.31 -4.55 -12.37
CA THR A 445 11.21 -3.42 -12.16
C THR A 445 11.97 -3.14 -13.45
N VAL A 446 12.00 -1.89 -13.90
CA VAL A 446 12.65 -1.48 -15.16
C VAL A 446 13.60 -0.31 -14.95
N SER A 447 14.70 -0.30 -15.71
CA SER A 447 15.54 0.89 -15.94
C SER A 447 15.51 1.20 -17.43
N ILE A 448 14.93 2.35 -17.78
CA ILE A 448 14.68 2.81 -19.14
C ILE A 448 15.13 4.28 -19.24
N THR A 449 15.94 4.60 -20.24
CA THR A 449 16.17 6.00 -20.64
C THR A 449 15.28 6.35 -21.82
N HIS A 450 14.62 7.49 -21.76
CA HIS A 450 13.74 7.95 -22.83
C HIS A 450 13.64 9.49 -22.81
N PRO A 451 13.68 10.17 -23.96
CA PRO A 451 13.63 11.65 -24.01
C PRO A 451 12.28 12.23 -23.55
N ARG A 452 11.23 11.42 -23.51
CA ARG A 452 9.90 11.78 -23.00
C ARG A 452 9.25 10.57 -22.36
N ARG A 453 9.34 10.45 -21.04
CA ARG A 453 8.85 9.29 -20.26
C ARG A 453 7.39 8.96 -20.51
N GLY A 454 6.53 9.97 -20.63
CA GLY A 454 5.10 9.80 -20.86
C GLY A 454 4.71 9.24 -22.22
N SER A 455 5.67 9.07 -23.14
CA SER A 455 5.43 8.37 -24.42
C SER A 455 5.61 6.85 -24.31
N LEU A 456 6.06 6.35 -23.17
CA LEU A 456 6.29 4.92 -22.99
C LEU A 456 4.99 4.19 -22.64
N GLU A 457 4.77 3.07 -23.31
CA GLU A 457 3.73 2.10 -22.99
C GLU A 457 4.36 0.76 -22.64
N LEU A 458 4.05 0.23 -21.45
CA LEU A 458 4.54 -1.06 -20.96
C LEU A 458 3.37 -2.02 -20.73
N ARG A 459 3.40 -3.18 -21.40
CA ARG A 459 2.42 -4.26 -21.22
C ARG A 459 3.10 -5.53 -20.76
N LEU A 460 2.55 -6.14 -19.72
CA LEU A 460 2.98 -7.44 -19.23
C LEU A 460 1.97 -8.52 -19.63
N PHE A 461 2.47 -9.62 -20.15
CA PHE A 461 1.68 -10.83 -20.40
C PHE A 461 2.12 -11.94 -19.45
N CYS A 462 1.17 -12.46 -18.68
CA CYS A 462 1.36 -13.64 -17.86
C CYS A 462 1.36 -14.92 -18.72
N PRO A 463 1.78 -16.08 -18.18
CA PRO A 463 1.85 -17.33 -18.93
C PRO A 463 0.52 -17.78 -19.55
N SER A 464 -0.61 -17.40 -18.98
CA SER A 464 -1.97 -17.63 -19.51
C SER A 464 -2.29 -16.81 -20.76
N GLY A 465 -1.49 -15.78 -21.07
CA GLY A 465 -1.79 -14.76 -22.06
C GLY A 465 -2.55 -13.55 -21.52
N MET A 466 -2.87 -13.54 -20.20
CA MET A 466 -3.49 -12.38 -19.56
C MET A 466 -2.58 -11.15 -19.71
N MET A 467 -3.13 -10.09 -20.30
CA MET A 467 -2.43 -8.83 -20.54
C MET A 467 -2.78 -7.80 -19.46
N SER A 468 -1.75 -7.13 -18.95
CA SER A 468 -1.85 -6.00 -18.06
C SER A 468 -1.12 -4.80 -18.66
N LEU A 469 -1.80 -3.66 -18.78
CA LEU A 469 -1.15 -2.38 -19.07
C LEU A 469 -0.55 -1.88 -17.73
N ILE A 470 0.75 -2.12 -17.55
CA ILE A 470 1.43 -1.78 -16.30
C ILE A 470 2.03 -0.38 -16.30
N GLY A 471 2.38 0.16 -17.48
CA GLY A 471 2.81 1.53 -17.68
C GLY A 471 1.99 2.17 -18.78
N ALA A 472 1.02 2.99 -18.43
CA ALA A 472 0.16 3.71 -19.38
C ALA A 472 0.86 4.97 -19.89
N PRO A 473 0.68 5.36 -21.16
CA PRO A 473 1.17 6.63 -21.66
C PRO A 473 0.51 7.81 -20.93
N ARG A 474 1.31 8.83 -20.57
CA ARG A 474 0.84 10.04 -19.89
C ARG A 474 1.22 11.29 -20.69
N SER A 475 0.25 11.96 -21.27
CA SER A 475 0.49 13.08 -22.19
C SER A 475 1.17 14.29 -21.52
N MET A 476 0.99 14.46 -20.21
CA MET A 476 1.56 15.54 -19.41
C MET A 476 3.02 15.27 -19.00
N ASP A 477 3.47 14.02 -19.05
CA ASP A 477 4.79 13.60 -18.61
C ASP A 477 5.84 13.80 -19.73
N SER A 478 6.59 14.89 -19.63
CA SER A 478 7.68 15.23 -20.54
C SER A 478 9.07 15.01 -19.95
N ASP A 479 9.17 14.30 -18.84
CA ASP A 479 10.41 14.05 -18.13
C ASP A 479 11.40 13.24 -19.01
N PRO A 480 12.62 13.72 -19.24
CA PRO A 480 13.61 13.03 -20.05
C PRO A 480 14.43 11.98 -19.30
N SER A 481 14.25 11.83 -17.99
CA SER A 481 15.02 10.87 -17.17
C SER A 481 14.62 9.41 -17.39
N GLY A 482 13.39 9.17 -17.89
CA GLY A 482 12.85 7.82 -18.06
C GLY A 482 12.51 7.17 -16.71
N PHE A 483 12.90 5.89 -16.51
CA PHE A 483 12.69 5.14 -15.26
C PHE A 483 14.03 4.62 -14.74
N GLU A 484 14.33 4.88 -13.48
CA GLU A 484 15.47 4.31 -12.76
C GLU A 484 14.97 3.33 -11.69
N ASP A 485 15.12 2.04 -11.96
CA ASP A 485 14.66 0.92 -11.11
C ASP A 485 13.21 1.07 -10.60
N TRP A 486 12.34 1.68 -11.42
CA TRP A 486 10.92 1.82 -11.08
C TRP A 486 10.21 0.47 -11.17
N THR A 487 9.35 0.19 -10.19
CA THR A 487 8.61 -1.06 -10.12
C THR A 487 7.14 -0.82 -10.42
N PHE A 488 6.65 -1.40 -11.48
CA PHE A 488 5.23 -1.54 -11.78
C PHE A 488 4.69 -2.85 -11.22
N SER A 489 3.41 -2.88 -10.86
CA SER A 489 2.77 -4.12 -10.40
C SER A 489 1.43 -4.39 -11.07
N THR A 490 0.99 -5.65 -11.02
CA THR A 490 -0.32 -6.05 -11.47
C THR A 490 -0.87 -7.18 -10.62
N VAL A 491 -2.19 -7.16 -10.41
CA VAL A 491 -2.97 -8.21 -9.75
C VAL A 491 -3.84 -8.99 -10.74
N ARG A 492 -3.82 -8.66 -12.04
CA ARG A 492 -4.70 -9.26 -13.06
C ARG A 492 -4.52 -10.78 -13.23
N CYS A 493 -3.33 -11.29 -12.88
CA CYS A 493 -3.03 -12.73 -12.96
C CYS A 493 -3.28 -13.47 -11.64
N TRP A 494 -4.06 -12.90 -10.70
CA TRP A 494 -4.35 -13.49 -9.40
C TRP A 494 -4.92 -14.89 -9.51
N GLY A 495 -4.36 -15.84 -8.76
CA GLY A 495 -4.79 -17.23 -8.76
C GLY A 495 -4.29 -18.07 -9.94
N GLU A 496 -3.67 -17.48 -10.95
CA GLU A 496 -3.08 -18.20 -12.08
C GLU A 496 -1.78 -18.90 -11.67
N ARG A 497 -1.33 -19.83 -12.51
CA ARG A 497 -0.08 -20.55 -12.28
C ARG A 497 1.13 -19.63 -12.43
N ALA A 498 2.05 -19.71 -11.45
CA ALA A 498 3.27 -18.92 -11.49
C ALA A 498 4.30 -19.39 -12.55
N ARG A 499 4.24 -20.67 -12.96
CA ARG A 499 5.18 -21.25 -13.92
C ARG A 499 4.80 -20.91 -15.35
N GLY A 500 5.77 -20.50 -16.16
CA GLY A 500 5.61 -20.28 -17.59
C GLY A 500 6.39 -19.08 -18.09
N SER A 501 6.10 -18.65 -19.32
CA SER A 501 6.77 -17.53 -19.97
C SER A 501 6.03 -16.22 -19.70
N TYR A 502 6.74 -15.26 -19.13
CA TYR A 502 6.31 -13.88 -18.96
C TYR A 502 6.91 -13.04 -20.08
N ARG A 503 6.08 -12.19 -20.68
CA ARG A 503 6.49 -11.33 -21.79
C ARG A 503 6.24 -9.88 -21.44
N LEU A 504 7.30 -9.08 -21.40
CA LEU A 504 7.23 -7.63 -21.29
C LEU A 504 7.31 -7.04 -22.69
N VAL A 505 6.34 -6.20 -23.03
CA VAL A 505 6.25 -5.48 -24.30
C VAL A 505 6.38 -4.00 -23.99
N VAL A 506 7.36 -3.36 -24.59
CA VAL A 506 7.63 -1.93 -24.43
C VAL A 506 7.57 -1.27 -25.81
N ARG A 507 6.86 -0.16 -25.91
CA ARG A 507 6.81 0.64 -27.13
C ARG A 507 6.76 2.12 -26.81
N ASP A 508 7.24 2.92 -27.73
CA ASP A 508 7.09 4.36 -27.75
C ASP A 508 5.85 4.73 -28.59
N VAL A 509 4.91 5.45 -27.99
CA VAL A 509 3.70 5.95 -28.69
C VAL A 509 3.79 7.46 -28.98
N GLY A 510 4.99 8.03 -28.83
CA GLY A 510 5.26 9.44 -29.05
C GLY A 510 5.52 9.82 -30.51
N ASP A 511 6.27 10.89 -30.69
CA ASP A 511 6.56 11.51 -31.99
C ASP A 511 7.87 10.93 -32.59
N GLU A 512 7.88 10.69 -33.92
CA GLU A 512 9.04 10.21 -34.68
C GLU A 512 10.23 11.18 -34.65
N THR A 513 10.04 12.41 -34.20
CA THR A 513 11.09 13.42 -34.15
C THR A 513 12.08 13.25 -33.00
N LEU A 514 11.73 12.44 -31.99
CA LEU A 514 12.57 12.22 -30.82
C LEU A 514 13.48 10.98 -31.00
N PRO A 515 14.68 10.97 -30.41
CA PRO A 515 15.53 9.79 -30.42
C PRO A 515 14.87 8.62 -29.66
N ALA A 516 15.10 7.40 -30.16
CA ALA A 516 14.56 6.19 -29.52
C ALA A 516 15.08 6.03 -28.09
N GLY A 517 14.19 5.65 -27.17
CA GLY A 517 14.55 5.25 -25.82
C GLY A 517 15.29 3.91 -25.77
N THR A 518 15.82 3.55 -24.63
CA THR A 518 16.57 2.31 -24.42
C THR A 518 16.09 1.60 -23.14
N LEU A 519 15.67 0.34 -23.27
CA LEU A 519 15.49 -0.56 -22.13
C LEU A 519 16.87 -1.12 -21.75
N HIS A 520 17.42 -0.68 -20.61
CA HIS A 520 18.73 -1.13 -20.12
C HIS A 520 18.62 -2.48 -19.42
N GLN A 521 17.69 -2.58 -18.48
CA GLN A 521 17.47 -3.78 -17.69
C GLN A 521 16.03 -3.87 -17.19
N TRP A 522 15.65 -5.10 -16.87
CA TRP A 522 14.41 -5.37 -16.17
C TRP A 522 14.54 -6.58 -15.25
N ARG A 523 13.61 -6.70 -14.33
CA ARG A 523 13.54 -7.81 -13.37
C ARG A 523 12.09 -8.16 -13.11
N LEU A 524 11.79 -9.44 -13.11
CA LEU A 524 10.47 -9.98 -12.78
C LEU A 524 10.47 -10.46 -11.33
N THR A 525 9.46 -10.05 -10.57
CA THR A 525 9.21 -10.57 -9.22
C THR A 525 7.79 -11.10 -9.13
N LEU A 526 7.66 -12.33 -8.69
CA LEU A 526 6.39 -13.02 -8.51
C LEU A 526 6.12 -13.18 -7.03
N TYR A 527 4.91 -12.85 -6.61
CA TYR A 527 4.41 -13.06 -5.26
C TYR A 527 3.14 -13.91 -5.31
N GLY A 528 2.97 -14.79 -4.32
CA GLY A 528 1.79 -15.62 -4.29
C GLY A 528 1.83 -16.68 -3.19
N SER A 529 1.23 -17.82 -3.44
CA SER A 529 1.06 -18.86 -2.43
C SER A 529 1.38 -20.27 -2.94
N ALA A 530 1.49 -21.19 -2.00
CA ALA A 530 1.63 -22.62 -2.27
C ALA A 530 0.29 -23.29 -2.65
N TRP A 531 -0.82 -22.55 -2.72
CA TRP A 531 -2.08 -23.09 -3.21
C TRP A 531 -1.99 -23.51 -4.67
N SER A 532 -2.51 -24.68 -4.96
CA SER A 532 -2.70 -25.09 -6.34
C SER A 532 -3.92 -24.38 -6.97
N PRO A 533 -4.03 -24.34 -8.31
CA PRO A 533 -5.25 -23.87 -8.97
C PRO A 533 -6.51 -24.66 -8.57
N GLY A 534 -6.36 -25.89 -8.08
CA GLY A 534 -7.44 -26.69 -7.51
C GLY A 534 -7.97 -26.10 -6.21
N ASP A 535 -7.04 -25.73 -5.30
CA ASP A 535 -7.39 -25.13 -4.01
C ASP A 535 -8.11 -23.79 -4.20
N ILE A 536 -7.72 -23.00 -5.20
CA ILE A 536 -8.42 -21.74 -5.55
C ILE A 536 -9.87 -22.00 -5.94
N ARG A 537 -10.12 -22.95 -6.86
CA ARG A 537 -11.49 -23.29 -7.32
C ARG A 537 -12.36 -23.87 -6.19
N ASP A 538 -11.80 -24.73 -5.35
CA ASP A 538 -12.56 -25.30 -4.23
C ASP A 538 -12.94 -24.23 -3.21
N ARG A 539 -12.09 -23.23 -3.02
CA ARG A 539 -12.36 -22.10 -2.15
C ARG A 539 -13.41 -21.14 -2.76
N GLN A 540 -13.37 -20.89 -4.07
CA GLN A 540 -14.42 -20.13 -4.76
C GLN A 540 -15.80 -20.76 -4.51
N ARG A 541 -15.93 -22.09 -4.69
CA ARG A 541 -17.19 -22.81 -4.44
C ARG A 541 -17.66 -22.74 -2.99
N LEU A 542 -16.73 -22.85 -2.03
CA LEU A 542 -17.05 -22.74 -0.61
C LEU A 542 -17.59 -21.35 -0.26
N LEU A 543 -17.00 -20.30 -0.84
CA LEU A 543 -17.39 -18.91 -0.58
C LEU A 543 -18.71 -18.52 -1.24
N GLU A 544 -19.08 -19.10 -2.38
CA GLU A 544 -20.40 -18.88 -2.98
C GLU A 544 -21.54 -19.17 -1.99
N ASP A 545 -21.44 -20.29 -1.26
CA ASP A 545 -22.40 -20.66 -0.21
C ASP A 545 -22.36 -19.66 0.97
N ALA A 546 -21.17 -19.23 1.37
CA ALA A 546 -20.99 -18.28 2.46
C ALA A 546 -21.57 -16.90 2.14
N MET A 547 -21.34 -16.40 0.94
CA MET A 547 -21.80 -15.08 0.50
C MET A 547 -23.33 -14.95 0.45
N SER A 548 -24.07 -16.07 0.45
CA SER A 548 -25.53 -16.07 0.64
C SER A 548 -25.97 -15.61 2.04
N GLY A 549 -25.05 -15.49 3.00
CA GLY A 549 -25.33 -15.08 4.38
C GLY A 549 -25.68 -16.22 5.33
N LYS A 550 -25.54 -17.47 4.90
CA LYS A 550 -25.89 -18.66 5.66
C LYS A 550 -25.19 -18.76 7.01
N TYR A 551 -23.97 -18.26 7.13
CA TYR A 551 -23.13 -18.40 8.32
C TYR A 551 -23.16 -17.20 9.28
N LEU A 552 -23.69 -16.05 8.88
CA LEU A 552 -23.77 -14.88 9.76
C LEU A 552 -24.78 -15.04 10.90
N HIS A 553 -25.74 -15.93 10.75
CA HIS A 553 -26.77 -16.20 11.77
C HIS A 553 -26.28 -17.12 12.89
N ASP A 554 -25.24 -17.90 12.65
CA ASP A 554 -24.75 -18.88 13.59
C ASP A 554 -23.70 -18.24 14.52
N GLY A 555 -23.75 -18.57 15.82
CA GLY A 555 -22.69 -18.26 16.78
C GLY A 555 -21.36 -18.95 16.49
N PHE A 556 -21.25 -19.59 15.32
CA PHE A 556 -20.05 -20.28 14.87
C PHE A 556 -18.97 -19.29 14.46
N SER A 557 -17.79 -19.43 15.03
CA SER A 557 -16.55 -18.83 14.54
C SER A 557 -15.47 -19.91 14.48
N LEU A 558 -14.67 -19.89 13.43
CA LEU A 558 -13.47 -20.73 13.38
C LEU A 558 -12.50 -20.25 14.48
N PRO A 559 -11.89 -21.16 15.26
CA PRO A 559 -10.87 -20.75 16.22
C PRO A 559 -9.69 -20.11 15.48
N CYS A 560 -9.21 -19.00 16.02
CA CYS A 560 -7.98 -18.40 15.53
C CYS A 560 -6.78 -19.28 15.89
N PRO A 561 -5.78 -19.45 15.00
CA PRO A 561 -4.51 -20.02 15.37
C PRO A 561 -3.90 -19.17 16.50
N PRO A 562 -3.08 -19.76 17.41
CA PRO A 562 -2.33 -18.96 18.35
C PRO A 562 -1.52 -17.91 17.56
N GLY A 563 -1.60 -16.65 17.98
CA GLY A 563 -0.84 -15.56 17.34
C GLY A 563 0.65 -15.91 17.32
N LEU A 564 1.34 -15.44 16.32
CA LEU A 564 2.79 -15.49 16.33
C LEU A 564 3.25 -14.71 17.56
N ARG A 565 3.93 -15.37 18.49
CA ARG A 565 4.64 -14.65 19.56
C ARG A 565 5.78 -13.92 18.84
N ILE A 566 5.60 -12.65 18.60
CA ILE A 566 6.71 -11.78 18.23
C ILE A 566 7.67 -11.88 19.40
N PRO A 567 8.95 -12.23 19.21
CA PRO A 567 9.93 -12.13 20.28
C PRO A 567 9.76 -10.72 20.86
N GLU A 568 9.60 -10.62 22.18
CA GLU A 568 9.62 -9.31 22.85
C GLU A 568 10.83 -8.59 22.26
N GLU A 569 10.61 -7.40 21.68
CA GLU A 569 11.71 -6.58 21.21
C GLU A 569 12.73 -6.60 22.35
N VAL A 570 13.91 -7.13 22.08
CA VAL A 570 15.01 -7.04 23.05
C VAL A 570 15.19 -5.57 23.20
N ALA A 571 14.58 -5.02 24.26
CA ALA A 571 14.70 -3.61 24.59
C ALA A 571 16.19 -3.39 24.72
N TYR A 572 16.80 -2.83 23.69
CA TYR A 572 18.20 -2.45 23.76
C TYR A 572 18.30 -1.55 24.99
N PRO A 573 19.14 -1.88 25.97
CA PRO A 573 19.20 -1.13 27.22
C PRO A 573 19.66 0.33 27.03
N ILE A 574 19.79 0.75 25.78
CA ILE A 574 20.19 2.09 25.38
C ILE A 574 18.92 2.85 24.97
N THR A 575 18.30 3.51 25.95
CA THR A 575 17.24 4.47 25.64
C THR A 575 17.80 5.62 24.77
N PRO A 576 16.98 6.32 23.98
CA PRO A 576 17.42 7.50 23.22
C PRO A 576 18.15 8.54 24.08
N ASN A 577 17.76 8.67 25.35
CA ASN A 577 18.44 9.55 26.30
C ASN A 577 19.82 9.01 26.72
N THR A 578 19.94 7.70 26.92
CA THR A 578 21.23 7.05 27.20
C THR A 578 22.17 7.17 25.99
N LEU A 579 21.65 7.02 24.77
CA LEU A 579 22.43 7.22 23.54
C LEU A 579 22.91 8.68 23.42
N LYS A 580 22.03 9.67 23.65
CA LYS A 580 22.40 11.10 23.67
C LYS A 580 23.50 11.37 24.70
N THR A 581 23.38 10.79 25.89
CA THR A 581 24.38 10.93 26.94
C THR A 581 25.72 10.31 26.54
N LEU A 582 25.71 9.11 25.95
CA LEU A 582 26.92 8.46 25.47
C LEU A 582 27.61 9.24 24.35
N VAL A 583 26.85 9.81 23.42
CA VAL A 583 27.37 10.69 22.37
C VAL A 583 27.97 11.95 22.98
N LEU A 584 27.31 12.56 23.93
CA LEU A 584 27.80 13.77 24.62
C LEU A 584 29.10 13.50 25.38
N VAL A 585 29.17 12.38 26.09
CA VAL A 585 30.39 11.92 26.81
C VAL A 585 31.51 11.62 25.83
N GLY A 586 31.22 10.97 24.72
CA GLY A 586 32.17 10.68 23.63
C GLY A 586 32.72 11.95 22.99
N CYS A 587 31.88 12.94 22.70
CA CYS A 587 32.30 14.25 22.19
C CYS A 587 33.17 15.00 23.20
N PHE A 588 32.80 14.96 24.50
CA PHE A 588 33.58 15.57 25.57
C PHE A 588 34.95 14.94 25.74
N ALA A 589 35.02 13.60 25.72
CA ALA A 589 36.27 12.86 25.77
C ALA A 589 37.18 13.17 24.56
N ALA A 590 36.62 13.25 23.36
CA ALA A 590 37.34 13.62 22.16
C ALA A 590 37.89 15.06 22.24
N PHE A 591 37.07 16.01 22.73
CA PHE A 591 37.48 17.39 22.95
C PHE A 591 38.65 17.49 23.95
N TRP A 592 38.56 16.78 25.08
CA TRP A 592 39.63 16.75 26.08
C TRP A 592 40.92 16.10 25.54
N THR A 593 40.79 15.06 24.70
CA THR A 593 41.95 14.42 24.09
C THR A 593 42.66 15.39 23.13
N VAL A 594 41.89 16.09 22.28
CA VAL A 594 42.44 17.11 21.39
C VAL A 594 43.07 18.25 22.15
N TYR A 595 42.41 18.73 23.21
CA TYR A 595 42.94 19.77 24.08
C TYR A 595 44.27 19.36 24.72
N TYR A 596 44.34 18.14 25.28
CA TYR A 596 45.56 17.63 25.93
C TYR A 596 46.70 17.44 24.92
N VAL A 597 46.42 16.92 23.73
CA VAL A 597 47.43 16.81 22.67
C VAL A 597 47.95 18.17 22.22
N LEU A 598 47.07 19.15 22.11
CA LEU A 598 47.45 20.54 21.80
C LEU A 598 48.32 21.17 22.90
N GLU A 599 47.97 20.97 24.16
CA GLU A 599 48.69 21.48 25.33
C GLU A 599 50.11 20.87 25.40
N VAL A 600 50.23 19.55 25.21
CA VAL A 600 51.53 18.86 25.12
C VAL A 600 52.34 19.36 23.93
N TYR A 601 51.73 19.54 22.78
CA TYR A 601 52.40 20.03 21.57
C TYR A 601 52.89 21.47 21.74
N LEU A 602 52.10 22.35 22.36
CA LEU A 602 52.49 23.74 22.62
C LEU A 602 53.58 23.82 23.71
N SER A 603 53.49 23.03 24.79
CA SER A 603 54.52 23.00 25.84
C SER A 603 55.87 22.43 25.34
N GLN A 604 55.87 21.52 24.37
CA GLN A 604 57.09 21.05 23.74
C GLN A 604 57.70 22.11 22.81
N ARG A 605 56.92 23.05 22.30
CA ARG A 605 57.39 24.15 21.44
C ARG A 605 58.08 25.26 22.21
N ASP A 606 57.69 25.47 23.49
CA ASP A 606 58.29 26.47 24.38
C ASP A 606 59.67 26.04 24.93
N VAL A 607 60.01 24.74 24.83
CA VAL A 607 61.33 24.19 25.27
C VAL A 607 62.40 24.25 24.18
N ALA A 608 62.03 24.61 22.94
CA ALA A 608 62.91 24.61 21.76
C ALA A 608 63.40 26.00 21.31
N SER A 609 63.48 26.99 22.22
CA SER A 609 64.06 28.29 21.84
C SER A 609 65.50 28.42 22.42
N PRO A 610 66.54 28.64 21.59
CA PRO A 610 67.90 28.79 22.06
C PRO A 610 68.13 30.15 22.73
N PRO A 611 69.10 30.28 23.69
CA PRO A 611 69.31 31.48 24.45
C PRO A 611 69.90 32.62 23.60
N VAL A 612 69.23 33.73 23.51
CA VAL A 612 69.76 34.96 22.90
C VAL A 612 70.46 35.81 23.97
N CYS A 613 71.70 36.09 23.62
CA CYS A 613 72.66 36.93 24.30
C CYS A 613 72.13 38.25 24.86
N GLN A 614 72.53 38.54 26.09
CA GLN A 614 72.43 39.84 26.75
C GLN A 614 73.34 40.87 26.08
N ARG A 615 72.87 42.10 25.87
CA ARG A 615 73.62 43.34 26.18
C ARG A 615 72.67 44.54 26.40
N PRO A 616 73.05 45.50 27.24
CA PRO A 616 72.14 46.29 28.02
C PRO A 616 72.02 47.78 27.64
N CYS A 617 71.12 48.46 28.31
CA CYS A 617 71.02 49.90 28.65
C CYS A 617 70.41 50.85 27.60
N ARG A 618 69.37 51.57 27.96
CA ARG A 618 69.42 52.84 28.69
C ARG A 618 68.03 53.41 28.94
N TRP A 619 67.88 53.95 30.12
CA TRP A 619 66.78 54.69 30.70
C TRP A 619 66.50 56.03 30.00
N LEU A 620 65.25 56.51 29.96
CA LEU A 620 64.61 57.59 30.73
C LEU A 620 63.33 58.11 30.03
N PRO A 621 62.47 58.97 30.61
CA PRO A 621 61.24 58.61 31.28
C PRO A 621 60.02 59.51 30.83
N ARG A 622 58.86 59.10 31.35
CA ARG A 622 57.69 59.93 31.71
C ARG A 622 56.97 60.79 30.67
N SER A 623 55.65 60.60 30.50
CA SER A 623 54.60 61.31 31.29
C SER A 623 53.21 60.93 30.73
N ARG A 624 52.41 60.49 31.57
CA ARG A 624 51.14 60.97 32.18
C ARG A 624 50.14 61.64 31.25
N LYS A 625 48.91 61.14 31.48
CA LYS A 625 47.57 61.79 31.39
C LYS A 625 46.90 61.61 30.06
N ALA A 626 45.77 61.12 30.04
CA ALA A 626 44.48 61.16 30.73
C ALA A 626 43.38 61.32 29.70
N ARG A 627 42.37 60.51 29.87
CA ARG A 627 40.96 60.90 29.86
C ARG A 627 40.20 60.95 28.52
N GLU A 628 39.21 60.10 28.53
CA GLU A 628 37.79 60.35 28.26
C GLU A 628 37.30 60.46 26.81
N GLU A 629 36.29 59.68 26.61
CA GLU A 629 35.02 59.91 25.93
C GLU A 629 34.92 59.65 24.44
N GLY A 630 33.98 58.79 24.10
CA GLY A 630 32.87 59.13 23.24
C GLY A 630 32.84 58.42 21.87
N ALA A 631 31.88 57.59 21.79
CA ALA A 631 30.89 57.51 20.70
C ALA A 631 31.30 57.13 19.29
N GLU A 632 30.61 56.14 18.87
CA GLU A 632 29.82 56.00 17.63
C GLU A 632 30.50 55.80 16.25
N LEU A 633 29.98 54.75 15.71
CA LEU A 633 29.46 54.56 14.33
C LEU A 633 30.41 54.49 13.12
N GLU A 634 30.06 53.47 12.39
CA GLU A 634 29.92 53.35 10.95
C GLU A 634 31.01 52.72 10.08
N SER A 635 30.48 51.73 9.45
CA SER A 635 30.50 51.39 8.00
C SER A 635 31.71 50.71 7.40
N VAL A 636 31.33 49.62 6.78
CA VAL A 636 31.86 48.84 5.64
C VAL A 636 32.44 49.73 4.51
N PRO A 637 33.42 49.28 3.69
CA PRO A 637 33.06 48.40 2.60
C PRO A 637 34.12 47.38 2.05
N LEU A 638 33.56 46.34 1.46
CA LEU A 638 33.93 45.62 0.23
C LEU A 638 35.11 46.07 -0.62
N CYS A 639 35.91 45.05 -1.04
CA CYS A 639 36.38 44.84 -2.45
C CYS A 639 37.23 43.54 -2.45
N SER A 640 36.83 42.51 -3.14
CA SER A 640 36.78 42.20 -4.58
C SER A 640 38.12 41.79 -5.20
N SER A 641 38.09 40.57 -5.71
CA SER A 641 38.66 40.00 -6.94
C SER A 641 40.15 39.60 -6.99
N LYS A 642 40.44 38.42 -7.38
CA LYS A 642 40.57 37.76 -8.68
C LYS A 642 41.48 36.54 -8.60
N ASP A 643 41.05 35.50 -9.28
CA ASP A 643 41.84 34.36 -9.79
C ASP A 643 42.93 34.84 -10.79
N PRO A 644 43.76 33.98 -11.41
CA PRO A 644 43.84 32.51 -11.48
C PRO A 644 45.29 31.95 -11.62
N VAL A 645 45.35 30.66 -12.02
CA VAL A 645 46.29 29.97 -12.91
C VAL A 645 46.99 28.73 -12.36
N GLU A 646 46.59 27.65 -12.98
CA GLU A 646 47.23 26.37 -13.35
C GLU A 646 48.70 26.12 -12.97
N ALA A 647 48.97 24.86 -12.61
CA ALA A 647 49.97 24.00 -13.32
C ALA A 647 49.97 22.55 -12.82
N GLU A 648 49.99 21.70 -13.80
CA GLU A 648 50.17 20.24 -13.82
C GLU A 648 51.49 19.77 -13.19
N ALA A 649 51.51 18.49 -12.77
CA ALA A 649 52.43 17.43 -13.22
C ALA A 649 52.39 16.24 -12.24
N GLU A 650 51.91 15.11 -12.71
CA GLU A 650 52.57 13.84 -13.05
C GLU A 650 53.46 13.17 -11.99
N ALA A 651 53.10 11.92 -11.79
CA ALA A 651 53.87 10.70 -11.99
C ALA A 651 54.11 9.72 -10.79
N ALA A 652 53.71 8.50 -11.08
CA ALA A 652 54.37 7.21 -10.81
C ALA A 652 54.20 6.52 -9.44
N GLY A 653 53.58 5.29 -9.51
CA GLY A 653 53.70 4.21 -8.52
C GLY A 653 55.06 3.54 -8.44
N PRO A 654 55.26 2.45 -7.72
CA PRO A 654 54.90 1.08 -8.13
C PRO A 654 54.46 0.13 -6.98
N VAL A 655 53.60 -0.82 -7.28
CA VAL A 655 53.76 -2.28 -7.45
C VAL A 655 54.80 -2.98 -6.54
N ILE A 656 54.36 -4.04 -5.85
CA ILE A 656 54.91 -5.40 -5.60
C ILE A 656 54.14 -6.01 -4.42
N ALA A 657 53.34 -7.04 -4.58
CA ALA A 657 53.49 -8.47 -4.83
C ALA A 657 53.58 -9.34 -3.56
N ALA A 658 52.55 -10.19 -3.46
CA ALA A 658 52.50 -11.61 -3.09
C ALA A 658 53.27 -12.17 -1.90
N ALA A 659 52.55 -12.93 -1.05
CA ALA A 659 52.79 -14.35 -0.78
C ALA A 659 51.80 -14.95 0.25
N ALA A 660 51.13 -16.02 -0.13
CA ALA A 660 50.59 -17.08 0.74
C ALA A 660 51.73 -18.10 0.98
N PRO A 661 51.64 -19.18 1.82
CA PRO A 661 50.44 -19.97 2.19
C PRO A 661 50.41 -20.56 3.64
N GLY A 662 49.25 -21.07 3.99
CA GLY A 662 48.66 -21.99 4.93
C GLY A 662 49.58 -22.87 5.84
N PRO A 663 49.09 -23.90 6.58
CA PRO A 663 47.75 -24.48 6.63
C PRO A 663 47.23 -24.90 8.06
N GLY A 664 45.95 -25.22 8.13
CA GLY A 664 45.47 -26.38 8.92
C GLY A 664 44.86 -26.14 10.29
N LEU A 665 43.59 -26.44 10.47
CA LEU A 665 43.01 -27.57 11.21
C LEU A 665 41.51 -27.32 11.54
N ARG A 666 40.70 -28.21 11.05
CA ARG A 666 39.45 -28.83 11.50
C ARG A 666 38.74 -28.33 12.78
N GLY A 667 37.44 -28.24 12.69
CA GLY A 667 36.52 -28.63 13.76
C GLY A 667 35.12 -28.04 13.68
N ARG A 668 34.17 -28.84 13.15
CA ARG A 668 32.73 -29.01 13.50
C ARG A 668 31.80 -27.79 13.61
N GLU A 669 30.83 -27.73 12.71
CA GLU A 669 29.40 -28.05 12.87
C GLU A 669 28.78 -27.54 14.18
N GLU A 670 27.82 -26.64 14.02
CA GLU A 670 26.44 -26.89 14.40
C GLU A 670 25.51 -25.82 13.80
N GLN A 671 24.47 -26.35 13.15
CA GLN A 671 23.26 -25.75 12.70
C GLN A 671 22.57 -24.96 13.80
N VAL A 672 21.81 -23.93 13.47
CA VAL A 672 20.38 -23.82 13.73
C VAL A 672 19.80 -22.58 13.02
N CYS A 673 18.80 -22.84 12.26
CA CYS A 673 17.65 -22.10 11.68
C CYS A 673 17.79 -20.63 11.33
#